data_865f3ca587220d1f21cd02989402664c
#
_entry.id   865f3ca587220d1f21cd02989402664c
#
_cell.length_a   1.000
_cell.length_b   1.000
_cell.length_c   1.000
_cell.angle_alpha   90.00
_cell.angle_beta   90.00
_cell.angle_gamma   90.00
#
_symmetry.space_group_name_H-M   'P 1'
#
loop_
_entity.id
_entity.type
_entity.pdbx_description
1 polymer ?
#
loop_
_entity_poly.entity_id
_entity_poly.type
_entity_poly.pdbx_seq_one_letter_code
_entity_poly.pdbx_strand_id
1 'polypeptide(L)'
;MKTLLTLLFFSFAVGVCRPLGAVTVSDMKIQKIDGYNLLIQDGGPSLGYSQSSGVKIIYADGLAFKDLNRSGRLEPYEDWRLPAAERARDLASRLSVEEIAGLMLYSSHQPVPQTSGNVYNGLSYEQSGAEPWALTDIQKTFLSRDNMRAILVTKVQSPAVAARWNNAVQAFVEGLGHGIPANNSSDPRNETAAADEFLAGAGGLISLWPRPIGMGAVMDPEMVRQFADIASREYRAMGISTALSPQLDLATDPRWRRNHGCFGEDPKLVTDYARAYCDGFQTSNGSAHIADGWGLHSVNTMVKHWPGGGSEEGGRDSHYSFGKFAVYPGKCFETRLKPFIDGAFRLDGPTRTASAVMPFYTVPWGIDPGGENVAMNYSRYIITELLREKYWFDGVACTDWVVTGDYEAVDKHWGKPWGVEHLSVAERHYRALIAGVDQFGGNQDIKPLIQAYEMWARDYGEASARERFERSAVRLLLNSFRLGLFENPYVDPNEAERVVGNPQFMRAGYEAQLRSLVMLKNHNGVLPFRGKAKVYMPRRTYPAMTGFWGEKYEERTDYPIRPELVNQYFTLVDEPSQADFALVDIDEPLGGYGYSRADREAGGNGYVPISLQYRPYTAYTARAQSIAGGDPLEESVNRSYRGKRVTTHNEADLDLVLSTRRLMGDRPVVVTLNMSRPAVVSEFEHAADAILVCFGIQNRAKLDIISGAFEPQGLLPFTMPASMEAVEAQNEDEPRDVMPYRDTDGNRYDFAFGLNWNGVISDARTERYK
;
A
#
# COMPACT_ATOMS: atom_id res chain seq x y z
N MET A 1 -43.61 16.66 -69.00
CA MET A 1 -44.51 15.56 -69.43
C MET A 1 -44.17 14.28 -68.75
N LYS A 2 -45.18 13.75 -68.05
CA LYS A 2 -45.32 12.44 -67.36
C LYS A 2 -44.29 12.08 -66.24
N THR A 3 -44.71 12.37 -65.06
CA THR A 3 -44.35 11.89 -63.73
C THR A 3 -44.61 10.37 -63.63
N LEU A 4 -43.68 9.61 -63.08
CA LEU A 4 -43.93 8.23 -62.63
C LEU A 4 -43.66 8.19 -61.13
N LEU A 5 -44.74 7.97 -60.37
CA LEU A 5 -44.78 7.82 -58.93
C LEU A 5 -44.53 6.33 -58.63
N THR A 6 -43.41 6.00 -57.90
CA THR A 6 -43.20 4.64 -57.41
C THR A 6 -43.52 4.61 -55.93
N LEU A 7 -44.59 3.92 -55.57
CA LEU A 7 -44.96 3.58 -54.17
C LEU A 7 -44.00 2.50 -53.64
N LEU A 8 -43.27 2.82 -52.55
CA LEU A 8 -42.60 1.84 -51.73
C LEU A 8 -43.56 1.36 -50.61
N PHE A 9 -43.89 0.07 -50.63
CA PHE A 9 -44.58 -0.59 -49.53
C PHE A 9 -43.56 -0.88 -48.41
N PHE A 10 -43.72 -0.26 -47.25
CA PHE A 10 -43.07 -0.69 -46.03
C PHE A 10 -43.90 -1.80 -45.38
N SER A 11 -43.37 -3.04 -45.36
CA SER A 11 -43.87 -4.14 -44.55
C SER A 11 -43.46 -3.91 -43.11
N PHE A 12 -44.37 -3.56 -42.22
CA PHE A 12 -44.19 -3.63 -40.78
C PHE A 12 -44.13 -5.11 -40.37
N ALA A 13 -42.93 -5.60 -39.99
CA ALA A 13 -42.79 -6.83 -39.27
C ALA A 13 -43.24 -6.59 -37.82
N VAL A 14 -44.40 -7.10 -37.48
CA VAL A 14 -44.87 -7.17 -36.09
C VAL A 14 -43.96 -8.17 -35.37
N GLY A 15 -42.95 -7.64 -34.64
CA GLY A 15 -42.18 -8.44 -33.72
C GLY A 15 -43.08 -8.94 -32.58
N VAL A 16 -43.32 -10.25 -32.55
CA VAL A 16 -44.00 -10.92 -31.44
C VAL A 16 -43.08 -10.76 -30.21
N CYS A 17 -43.39 -9.79 -29.35
CA CYS A 17 -42.85 -9.76 -27.99
C CYS A 17 -43.26 -11.08 -27.31
N ARG A 18 -42.32 -12.00 -27.14
CA ARG A 18 -42.51 -13.10 -26.18
C ARG A 18 -42.65 -12.45 -24.79
N PRO A 19 -43.72 -12.76 -24.03
CA PRO A 19 -43.78 -12.32 -22.65
C PRO A 19 -42.60 -12.99 -21.93
N LEU A 20 -41.74 -12.19 -21.25
CA LEU A 20 -40.86 -12.68 -20.23
C LEU A 20 -41.72 -13.49 -19.26
N GLY A 21 -41.49 -14.80 -19.19
CA GLY A 21 -42.19 -15.67 -18.26
C GLY A 21 -42.03 -15.08 -16.86
N ALA A 22 -43.14 -14.92 -16.16
CA ALA A 22 -43.11 -14.53 -14.76
C ALA A 22 -42.26 -15.57 -14.02
N VAL A 23 -41.07 -15.08 -13.52
CA VAL A 23 -40.21 -15.89 -12.64
C VAL A 23 -41.05 -16.22 -11.41
N THR A 24 -41.34 -17.50 -11.21
CA THR A 24 -42.09 -17.95 -10.04
C THR A 24 -41.12 -18.04 -8.86
N VAL A 25 -41.56 -17.69 -7.67
CA VAL A 25 -40.76 -17.79 -6.41
C VAL A 25 -40.20 -19.22 -6.22
N SER A 26 -40.70 -20.22 -6.93
CA SER A 26 -40.24 -21.60 -6.93
C SER A 26 -38.85 -21.81 -7.57
N ASP A 27 -38.33 -20.88 -8.35
CA ASP A 27 -37.03 -21.00 -9.06
C ASP A 27 -35.86 -20.49 -8.27
N MET A 28 -36.09 -19.95 -7.04
CA MET A 28 -35.08 -19.45 -6.13
C MET A 28 -34.51 -20.56 -5.23
N LYS A 29 -33.18 -20.60 -5.10
CA LYS A 29 -32.49 -21.60 -4.28
C LYS A 29 -31.73 -20.92 -3.14
N ILE A 30 -31.96 -21.43 -1.92
CA ILE A 30 -31.17 -20.98 -0.74
C ILE A 30 -30.14 -22.07 -0.42
N GLN A 31 -28.86 -21.64 -0.40
CA GLN A 31 -27.73 -22.42 0.08
C GLN A 31 -27.34 -21.92 1.48
N LYS A 32 -27.13 -22.87 2.40
CA LYS A 32 -26.53 -22.56 3.72
C LYS A 32 -25.03 -22.72 3.60
N ILE A 33 -24.29 -21.65 3.89
CA ILE A 33 -22.83 -21.60 3.94
C ILE A 33 -22.44 -21.33 5.39
N ASP A 34 -21.20 -21.54 5.74
CA ASP A 34 -20.69 -21.31 7.09
C ASP A 34 -20.92 -19.83 7.52
N GLY A 35 -21.85 -19.64 8.44
CA GLY A 35 -22.20 -18.32 9.02
C GLY A 35 -23.29 -17.52 8.29
N TYR A 36 -23.74 -17.90 7.07
CA TYR A 36 -24.77 -17.16 6.32
C TYR A 36 -25.59 -18.01 5.36
N ASN A 37 -26.68 -17.44 4.85
CA ASN A 37 -27.47 -17.99 3.76
C ASN A 37 -27.17 -17.23 2.46
N LEU A 38 -27.10 -17.95 1.34
CA LEU A 38 -26.99 -17.40 0.00
C LEU A 38 -28.25 -17.74 -0.79
N LEU A 39 -29.07 -16.73 -1.10
CA LEU A 39 -30.22 -16.86 -1.99
C LEU A 39 -29.73 -16.63 -3.42
N ILE A 40 -29.90 -17.63 -4.28
CA ILE A 40 -29.58 -17.58 -5.69
C ILE A 40 -30.89 -17.42 -6.46
N GLN A 41 -30.95 -16.46 -7.38
CA GLN A 41 -32.12 -16.17 -8.22
C GLN A 41 -31.70 -15.96 -9.68
N ASP A 42 -32.60 -16.28 -10.59
CA ASP A 42 -32.43 -15.94 -12.00
C ASP A 42 -32.79 -14.46 -12.25
N GLY A 43 -32.00 -13.79 -13.07
CA GLY A 43 -32.25 -12.39 -13.47
C GLY A 43 -31.84 -11.33 -12.44
N GLY A 44 -31.14 -11.73 -11.36
CA GLY A 44 -30.62 -10.81 -10.33
C GLY A 44 -29.37 -11.32 -9.63
N PRO A 45 -28.77 -10.49 -8.75
CA PRO A 45 -27.62 -10.89 -7.95
C PRO A 45 -27.99 -11.97 -6.94
N SER A 46 -27.01 -12.77 -6.52
CA SER A 46 -27.16 -13.62 -5.34
C SER A 46 -27.14 -12.75 -4.08
N LEU A 47 -28.06 -13.06 -3.13
CA LEU A 47 -28.22 -12.29 -1.89
C LEU A 47 -27.67 -13.07 -0.70
N GLY A 48 -26.60 -12.56 -0.10
CA GLY A 48 -26.05 -13.08 1.15
C GLY A 48 -26.69 -12.39 2.37
N TYR A 49 -27.13 -13.19 3.36
CA TYR A 49 -27.69 -12.65 4.60
C TYR A 49 -27.50 -13.58 5.79
N SER A 50 -27.38 -13.03 6.98
CA SER A 50 -27.31 -13.81 8.22
C SER A 50 -28.70 -13.98 8.83
N GLN A 51 -28.99 -15.17 9.34
CA GLN A 51 -30.23 -15.39 10.11
C GLN A 51 -30.25 -14.60 11.44
N SER A 52 -29.08 -14.36 12.02
CA SER A 52 -28.96 -13.63 13.28
C SER A 52 -29.15 -12.12 13.12
N SER A 53 -29.04 -11.56 11.90
CA SER A 53 -29.20 -10.12 11.63
C SER A 53 -30.66 -9.63 11.72
N GLY A 54 -31.62 -10.53 11.54
CA GLY A 54 -33.05 -10.20 11.48
C GLY A 54 -33.50 -9.60 10.16
N VAL A 55 -32.60 -9.50 9.16
CA VAL A 55 -32.93 -9.06 7.80
C VAL A 55 -33.87 -10.06 7.15
N LYS A 56 -34.89 -9.57 6.44
CA LYS A 56 -35.87 -10.37 5.69
C LYS A 56 -35.63 -10.22 4.20
N ILE A 57 -36.17 -11.17 3.45
CA ILE A 57 -36.22 -11.09 1.99
C ILE A 57 -37.59 -10.57 1.57
N ILE A 58 -37.62 -9.54 0.76
CA ILE A 58 -38.79 -8.96 0.13
C ILE A 58 -38.82 -9.42 -1.32
N TYR A 59 -40.01 -9.61 -1.84
CA TYR A 59 -40.24 -10.00 -3.23
C TYR A 59 -41.00 -8.91 -3.98
N ALA A 60 -40.45 -8.44 -5.08
CA ALA A 60 -41.06 -7.47 -5.98
C ALA A 60 -40.77 -7.88 -7.44
N ASP A 61 -41.76 -7.82 -8.30
CA ASP A 61 -41.67 -8.13 -9.73
C ASP A 61 -41.06 -9.53 -10.03
N GLY A 62 -41.30 -10.52 -9.14
CA GLY A 62 -40.75 -11.86 -9.24
C GLY A 62 -39.29 -12.00 -8.79
N LEU A 63 -38.66 -10.95 -8.29
CA LEU A 63 -37.26 -10.89 -7.82
C LEU A 63 -37.17 -10.70 -6.31
N ALA A 64 -36.05 -11.15 -5.71
CA ALA A 64 -35.78 -11.07 -4.30
C ALA A 64 -34.88 -9.85 -3.99
N PHE A 65 -35.12 -9.19 -2.85
CA PHE A 65 -34.39 -8.06 -2.32
C PHE A 65 -34.20 -8.22 -0.82
N LYS A 66 -33.18 -7.58 -0.25
CA LYS A 66 -32.95 -7.56 1.21
C LYS A 66 -33.69 -6.37 1.82
N ASP A 67 -34.53 -6.62 2.83
CA ASP A 67 -35.14 -5.59 3.69
C ASP A 67 -34.15 -5.21 4.81
N LEU A 68 -33.18 -4.37 4.47
CA LEU A 68 -32.03 -4.07 5.31
C LEU A 68 -32.41 -3.23 6.54
N ASN A 69 -33.37 -2.30 6.38
CA ASN A 69 -33.85 -1.47 7.48
C ASN A 69 -35.08 -2.07 8.19
N ARG A 70 -35.54 -3.25 7.76
CA ARG A 70 -36.68 -3.98 8.35
C ARG A 70 -37.98 -3.23 8.30
N SER A 71 -38.16 -2.33 7.32
CA SER A 71 -39.37 -1.54 7.12
C SER A 71 -40.54 -2.34 6.53
N GLY A 72 -40.27 -3.50 5.94
CA GLY A 72 -41.22 -4.31 5.18
C GLY A 72 -41.55 -3.72 3.80
N ARG A 73 -40.79 -2.75 3.31
CA ARG A 73 -40.92 -2.09 2.01
C ARG A 73 -39.59 -2.11 1.29
N LEU A 74 -39.64 -2.18 -0.02
CA LEU A 74 -38.42 -2.04 -0.85
C LEU A 74 -38.08 -0.55 -0.99
N GLU A 75 -37.03 -0.12 -0.31
CA GLU A 75 -36.49 1.23 -0.40
C GLU A 75 -35.58 1.37 -1.63
N PRO A 76 -35.39 2.59 -2.20
CA PRO A 76 -34.52 2.76 -3.36
C PRO A 76 -33.09 2.27 -3.15
N TYR A 77 -32.48 2.44 -1.96
CA TYR A 77 -31.13 1.95 -1.70
C TYR A 77 -31.03 0.42 -1.64
N GLU A 78 -32.12 -0.29 -1.38
CA GLU A 78 -32.22 -1.77 -1.34
C GLU A 78 -32.48 -2.36 -2.72
N ASP A 79 -33.00 -1.56 -3.66
CA ASP A 79 -33.29 -1.98 -5.02
C ASP A 79 -32.00 -2.02 -5.88
N TRP A 80 -31.43 -3.20 -5.98
CA TRP A 80 -30.21 -3.45 -6.72
C TRP A 80 -30.32 -3.22 -8.24
N ARG A 81 -31.52 -3.01 -8.79
CA ARG A 81 -31.75 -2.63 -10.19
C ARG A 81 -31.41 -1.17 -10.46
N LEU A 82 -31.39 -0.33 -9.42
CA LEU A 82 -31.07 1.09 -9.55
C LEU A 82 -29.55 1.32 -9.62
N PRO A 83 -29.10 2.39 -10.29
CA PRO A 83 -27.69 2.75 -10.34
C PRO A 83 -27.08 2.97 -8.94
N ALA A 84 -25.84 2.52 -8.73
CA ALA A 84 -25.15 2.64 -7.45
C ALA A 84 -25.12 4.08 -6.90
N ALA A 85 -24.98 5.09 -7.77
CA ALA A 85 -24.98 6.50 -7.38
C ALA A 85 -26.35 6.98 -6.89
N GLU A 86 -27.45 6.45 -7.41
CA GLU A 86 -28.81 6.77 -6.97
C GLU A 86 -29.06 6.15 -5.59
N ARG A 87 -28.72 4.89 -5.41
CA ARG A 87 -28.80 4.15 -4.15
C ARG A 87 -27.98 4.83 -3.05
N ALA A 88 -26.75 5.28 -3.36
CA ALA A 88 -25.90 5.98 -2.41
C ALA A 88 -26.50 7.30 -1.93
N ARG A 89 -27.11 8.09 -2.84
CA ARG A 89 -27.79 9.33 -2.48
C ARG A 89 -29.05 9.09 -1.64
N ASP A 90 -29.87 8.11 -2.01
CA ASP A 90 -31.07 7.76 -1.24
C ASP A 90 -30.68 7.35 0.20
N LEU A 91 -29.72 6.44 0.37
CA LEU A 91 -29.28 6.03 1.69
C LEU A 91 -28.68 7.17 2.50
N ALA A 92 -27.76 7.97 1.91
CA ALA A 92 -27.15 9.10 2.60
C ALA A 92 -28.18 10.10 3.16
N SER A 93 -29.29 10.36 2.43
CA SER A 93 -30.37 11.26 2.87
C SER A 93 -31.16 10.72 4.06
N ARG A 94 -31.12 9.40 4.31
CA ARG A 94 -31.85 8.74 5.39
C ARG A 94 -31.06 8.63 6.70
N LEU A 95 -29.72 8.72 6.61
CA LEU A 95 -28.84 8.55 7.77
C LEU A 95 -28.92 9.73 8.72
N SER A 96 -28.77 9.48 10.02
CA SER A 96 -28.53 10.54 11.01
C SER A 96 -27.12 11.13 10.85
N VAL A 97 -26.85 12.25 11.52
CA VAL A 97 -25.51 12.86 11.53
C VAL A 97 -24.49 11.92 12.15
N GLU A 98 -24.88 11.19 13.20
CA GLU A 98 -24.04 10.21 13.89
C GLU A 98 -23.74 9.00 13.00
N GLU A 99 -24.71 8.51 12.23
CA GLU A 99 -24.48 7.43 11.28
C GLU A 99 -23.52 7.85 10.16
N ILE A 100 -23.67 9.07 9.63
CA ILE A 100 -22.74 9.61 8.64
C ILE A 100 -21.35 9.82 9.25
N ALA A 101 -21.26 10.41 10.44
CA ALA A 101 -19.99 10.58 11.12
C ALA A 101 -19.28 9.25 11.35
N GLY A 102 -20.02 8.19 11.69
CA GLY A 102 -19.48 6.84 11.80
C GLY A 102 -18.89 6.31 10.49
N LEU A 103 -19.54 6.54 9.35
CA LEU A 103 -18.99 6.20 8.03
C LEU A 103 -17.70 6.99 7.71
N MET A 104 -17.58 8.21 8.21
CA MET A 104 -16.40 9.06 8.01
C MET A 104 -15.21 8.66 8.91
N LEU A 105 -15.37 7.73 9.85
CA LEU A 105 -14.27 7.18 10.64
C LEU A 105 -13.70 5.92 10.00
N TYR A 106 -12.40 5.69 10.25
CA TYR A 106 -11.69 4.49 9.83
C TYR A 106 -10.89 3.92 11.00
N SER A 107 -10.98 2.62 11.24
CA SER A 107 -10.40 2.01 12.43
C SER A 107 -8.87 2.09 12.48
N SER A 108 -8.32 1.99 13.69
CA SER A 108 -6.94 1.58 13.88
C SER A 108 -6.72 0.14 13.40
N HIS A 109 -5.49 -0.32 13.42
CA HIS A 109 -5.06 -1.66 13.02
C HIS A 109 -5.78 -2.76 13.80
N GLN A 110 -6.43 -3.71 13.10
CA GLN A 110 -7.20 -4.82 13.67
C GLN A 110 -6.56 -6.16 13.27
N PRO A 111 -5.75 -6.80 14.12
CA PRO A 111 -5.29 -8.18 13.87
C PRO A 111 -6.42 -9.18 14.15
N VAL A 112 -6.36 -10.34 13.49
CA VAL A 112 -7.36 -11.42 13.58
C VAL A 112 -6.65 -12.76 13.82
N PRO A 113 -6.77 -13.39 15.03
CA PRO A 113 -7.40 -12.85 16.23
C PRO A 113 -6.60 -11.72 16.89
N GLN A 114 -7.29 -10.91 17.71
CA GLN A 114 -6.60 -9.97 18.60
C GLN A 114 -6.16 -10.72 19.85
N THR A 115 -4.85 -10.83 20.07
CA THR A 115 -4.29 -11.61 21.18
C THR A 115 -3.74 -10.77 22.32
N SER A 116 -3.69 -9.44 22.16
CA SER A 116 -3.20 -8.53 23.20
C SER A 116 -4.33 -7.78 23.89
N GLY A 117 -4.26 -7.69 25.21
CA GLY A 117 -5.23 -6.95 26.04
C GLY A 117 -6.48 -7.75 26.45
N ASN A 118 -7.35 -7.13 27.23
CA ASN A 118 -8.65 -7.69 27.68
C ASN A 118 -9.73 -7.30 26.67
N VAL A 119 -9.94 -8.14 25.67
CA VAL A 119 -10.69 -7.76 24.46
C VAL A 119 -11.92 -8.64 24.15
N TYR A 120 -12.16 -9.71 24.93
CA TYR A 120 -13.31 -10.62 24.73
C TYR A 120 -14.12 -10.76 26.02
N ASN A 121 -15.21 -10.02 26.15
CA ASN A 121 -16.01 -9.90 27.38
C ASN A 121 -15.15 -9.53 28.61
N GLY A 122 -14.19 -8.60 28.41
CA GLY A 122 -13.25 -8.16 29.42
C GLY A 122 -12.14 -9.17 29.76
N LEU A 123 -11.95 -10.22 28.96
CA LEU A 123 -10.92 -11.23 29.16
C LEU A 123 -9.88 -11.19 28.01
N SER A 124 -8.69 -11.73 28.26
CA SER A 124 -7.71 -11.98 27.20
C SER A 124 -8.18 -13.08 26.24
N TYR A 125 -7.54 -13.17 25.06
CA TYR A 125 -7.90 -14.20 24.08
C TYR A 125 -7.79 -15.60 24.68
N GLU A 126 -6.69 -15.91 25.37
CA GLU A 126 -6.42 -17.22 25.98
C GLU A 126 -7.41 -17.56 27.12
N GLN A 127 -7.86 -16.54 27.89
CA GLN A 127 -8.78 -16.74 29.00
C GLN A 127 -10.23 -16.88 28.54
N SER A 128 -10.57 -16.25 27.41
CA SER A 128 -11.96 -16.17 26.96
C SER A 128 -12.48 -17.45 26.34
N GLY A 129 -11.60 -18.30 25.79
CA GLY A 129 -11.97 -19.41 24.91
C GLY A 129 -12.66 -18.95 23.62
N ALA A 130 -12.45 -17.69 23.20
CA ALA A 130 -13.05 -17.15 22.00
C ALA A 130 -12.50 -17.82 20.75
N GLU A 131 -13.37 -18.02 19.75
CA GLU A 131 -12.97 -18.48 18.43
C GLU A 131 -12.04 -17.43 17.76
N PRO A 132 -11.07 -17.84 16.91
CA PRO A 132 -10.15 -16.89 16.28
C PRO A 132 -10.83 -15.79 15.46
N TRP A 133 -12.06 -16.02 15.02
CA TRP A 133 -12.86 -15.07 14.26
C TRP A 133 -13.90 -14.32 15.09
N ALA A 134 -13.87 -14.44 16.41
CA ALA A 134 -14.80 -13.70 17.28
C ALA A 134 -14.52 -12.21 17.27
N LEU A 135 -15.58 -11.39 17.31
CA LEU A 135 -15.45 -9.94 17.44
C LEU A 135 -15.01 -9.56 18.85
N THR A 136 -14.04 -8.65 18.91
CA THR A 136 -13.60 -8.05 20.19
C THR A 136 -14.63 -7.07 20.74
N ASP A 137 -14.54 -6.75 22.02
CA ASP A 137 -15.42 -5.76 22.67
C ASP A 137 -15.26 -4.36 22.04
N ILE A 138 -14.02 -4.00 21.65
CA ILE A 138 -13.74 -2.74 20.96
C ILE A 138 -14.40 -2.74 19.58
N GLN A 139 -14.29 -3.83 18.82
CA GLN A 139 -14.93 -3.97 17.51
C GLN A 139 -16.45 -3.84 17.62
N LYS A 140 -17.08 -4.56 18.55
CA LYS A 140 -18.54 -4.42 18.80
C LYS A 140 -18.91 -2.99 19.15
N THR A 141 -18.08 -2.31 19.95
CA THR A 141 -18.33 -0.94 20.39
C THR A 141 -18.29 0.05 19.24
N PHE A 142 -17.21 0.08 18.45
CA PHE A 142 -17.12 1.05 17.37
C PHE A 142 -18.09 0.77 16.21
N LEU A 143 -18.44 -0.51 15.97
CA LEU A 143 -19.44 -0.89 14.96
C LEU A 143 -20.86 -0.47 15.35
N SER A 144 -21.24 -0.58 16.65
CA SER A 144 -22.59 -0.30 17.11
C SER A 144 -22.78 1.12 17.63
N ARG A 145 -21.94 1.56 18.59
CA ARG A 145 -22.07 2.88 19.23
C ARG A 145 -21.60 3.99 18.28
N ASP A 146 -20.47 3.80 17.61
CA ASP A 146 -19.84 4.82 16.79
C ASP A 146 -20.19 4.68 15.30
N ASN A 147 -21.06 3.74 14.92
CA ASN A 147 -21.57 3.49 13.58
C ASN A 147 -20.49 3.29 12.49
N MET A 148 -19.28 2.88 12.88
CA MET A 148 -18.17 2.70 11.94
C MET A 148 -18.41 1.53 10.99
N ARG A 149 -17.94 1.69 9.74
CA ARG A 149 -18.03 0.64 8.71
C ARG A 149 -16.71 0.39 7.98
N ALA A 150 -15.71 1.24 8.14
CA ALA A 150 -14.39 1.05 7.55
C ALA A 150 -13.41 0.47 8.58
N ILE A 151 -12.84 -0.72 8.28
CA ILE A 151 -11.98 -1.47 9.20
C ILE A 151 -10.66 -1.81 8.52
N LEU A 152 -9.53 -1.42 9.13
CA LEU A 152 -8.20 -1.80 8.68
C LEU A 152 -7.80 -3.14 9.31
N VAL A 153 -7.82 -4.21 8.50
CA VAL A 153 -7.38 -5.55 8.90
C VAL A 153 -5.88 -5.67 8.68
N THR A 154 -5.14 -6.04 9.72
CA THR A 154 -3.70 -6.23 9.63
C THR A 154 -3.33 -7.72 9.55
N LYS A 155 -2.70 -8.29 10.54
CA LYS A 155 -2.35 -9.69 10.55
C LYS A 155 -3.61 -10.57 10.63
N VAL A 156 -3.64 -11.66 9.86
CA VAL A 156 -4.68 -12.70 9.95
C VAL A 156 -4.02 -14.06 10.13
N GLN A 157 -4.65 -14.94 10.91
CA GLN A 157 -4.10 -16.25 11.22
C GLN A 157 -4.10 -17.17 9.99
N SER A 158 -5.16 -17.12 9.20
CA SER A 158 -5.29 -17.88 7.95
C SER A 158 -6.40 -17.26 7.07
N PRO A 159 -6.47 -17.62 5.77
CA PRO A 159 -7.54 -17.17 4.89
C PRO A 159 -8.95 -17.55 5.39
N ALA A 160 -9.13 -18.77 5.90
CA ALA A 160 -10.43 -19.20 6.43
C ALA A 160 -10.83 -18.44 7.70
N VAL A 161 -9.87 -18.11 8.58
CA VAL A 161 -10.11 -17.28 9.78
C VAL A 161 -10.49 -15.86 9.36
N ALA A 162 -9.81 -15.28 8.37
CA ALA A 162 -10.15 -13.97 7.83
C ALA A 162 -11.58 -13.94 7.27
N ALA A 163 -11.95 -14.96 6.48
CA ALA A 163 -13.29 -15.12 5.91
C ALA A 163 -14.37 -15.23 6.98
N ARG A 164 -14.17 -16.07 7.99
CA ARG A 164 -15.13 -16.22 9.12
C ARG A 164 -15.25 -14.94 9.94
N TRP A 165 -14.14 -14.26 10.19
CA TRP A 165 -14.16 -12.96 10.88
C TRP A 165 -14.93 -11.92 10.07
N ASN A 166 -14.67 -11.82 8.74
CA ASN A 166 -15.49 -10.97 7.86
C ASN A 166 -16.98 -11.29 8.03
N ASN A 167 -17.36 -12.58 7.94
CA ASN A 167 -18.75 -12.98 8.06
C ASN A 167 -19.36 -12.62 9.41
N ALA A 168 -18.59 -12.71 10.51
CA ALA A 168 -19.03 -12.28 11.83
C ALA A 168 -19.24 -10.75 11.90
N VAL A 169 -18.34 -9.96 11.32
CA VAL A 169 -18.49 -8.50 11.18
C VAL A 169 -19.75 -8.16 10.38
N GLN A 170 -19.90 -8.78 9.19
CA GLN A 170 -21.03 -8.50 8.30
C GLN A 170 -22.37 -8.88 8.94
N ALA A 171 -22.45 -10.04 9.61
CA ALA A 171 -23.65 -10.45 10.32
C ALA A 171 -24.03 -9.48 11.46
N PHE A 172 -23.02 -8.94 12.16
CA PHE A 172 -23.21 -7.98 13.23
C PHE A 172 -23.75 -6.65 12.69
N VAL A 173 -23.10 -6.06 11.67
CA VAL A 173 -23.52 -4.75 11.13
C VAL A 173 -24.80 -4.83 10.31
N GLU A 174 -25.09 -5.95 9.65
CA GLU A 174 -26.36 -6.19 8.95
C GLU A 174 -27.56 -6.12 9.90
N GLY A 175 -27.35 -6.45 11.18
CA GLY A 175 -28.35 -6.30 12.25
C GLY A 175 -28.55 -4.88 12.77
N LEU A 176 -27.77 -3.89 12.34
CA LEU A 176 -27.76 -2.52 12.84
C LEU A 176 -28.40 -1.54 11.84
N GLY A 177 -29.22 -0.60 12.34
CA GLY A 177 -29.75 0.54 11.60
C GLY A 177 -30.26 0.18 10.19
N HIS A 178 -29.59 0.74 9.18
CA HIS A 178 -29.89 0.55 7.76
C HIS A 178 -29.18 -0.67 7.12
N GLY A 179 -28.56 -1.54 7.91
CA GLY A 179 -27.87 -2.74 7.42
C GLY A 179 -26.67 -2.45 6.52
N ILE A 180 -25.98 -1.33 6.72
CA ILE A 180 -24.82 -0.92 5.93
C ILE A 180 -23.68 -1.91 6.13
N PRO A 181 -23.16 -2.56 5.05
CA PRO A 181 -22.07 -3.52 5.16
C PRO A 181 -20.76 -2.85 5.58
N ALA A 182 -19.92 -3.61 6.28
CA ALA A 182 -18.56 -3.18 6.58
C ALA A 182 -17.68 -3.23 5.33
N ASN A 183 -16.81 -2.23 5.20
CA ASN A 183 -15.76 -2.15 4.19
C ASN A 183 -14.42 -2.47 4.87
N ASN A 184 -14.01 -3.74 4.80
CA ASN A 184 -12.73 -4.18 5.32
C ASN A 184 -11.61 -3.84 4.34
N SER A 185 -10.51 -3.35 4.87
CA SER A 185 -9.37 -2.91 4.07
C SER A 185 -8.07 -3.54 4.53
N SER A 186 -7.04 -3.38 3.72
CA SER A 186 -5.69 -3.82 4.05
C SER A 186 -4.64 -2.95 3.38
N ASP A 187 -3.52 -2.75 4.06
CA ASP A 187 -2.24 -2.43 3.43
C ASP A 187 -1.77 -3.62 2.56
N PRO A 188 -0.75 -3.45 1.69
CA PRO A 188 -0.25 -4.53 0.85
C PRO A 188 0.07 -5.80 1.64
N ARG A 189 -0.31 -6.99 1.10
CA ARG A 189 -0.19 -8.30 1.77
C ARG A 189 0.74 -9.27 1.06
N ASN A 190 1.00 -9.06 -0.21
CA ASN A 190 1.58 -10.07 -1.09
C ASN A 190 3.11 -10.04 -1.14
N GLU A 191 3.80 -9.31 -0.26
CA GLU A 191 5.25 -9.21 -0.24
C GLU A 191 5.91 -10.42 0.42
N THR A 192 7.07 -10.83 -0.10
CA THR A 192 7.83 -11.98 0.44
C THR A 192 8.52 -11.69 1.76
N ALA A 193 8.93 -10.43 1.98
CA ALA A 193 9.58 -10.00 3.20
C ALA A 193 8.57 -9.27 4.09
N ALA A 194 8.49 -9.64 5.36
CA ALA A 194 7.84 -8.81 6.35
C ALA A 194 8.55 -7.46 6.38
N ALA A 195 7.89 -6.42 5.87
CA ALA A 195 8.37 -5.06 6.06
C ALA A 195 8.14 -4.62 7.50
N ASP A 196 8.89 -3.65 7.92
CA ASP A 196 8.87 -3.14 9.29
C ASP A 196 7.56 -2.41 9.63
N GLU A 197 6.83 -1.95 8.61
CA GLU A 197 5.61 -1.16 8.77
C GLU A 197 4.42 -1.92 8.18
N PHE A 198 3.29 -1.91 8.72
CA PHE A 198 1.96 -2.20 8.15
C PHE A 198 1.77 -3.46 7.28
N LEU A 199 2.71 -4.39 7.21
CA LEU A 199 2.51 -5.60 6.41
C LEU A 199 1.48 -6.52 7.01
N ALA A 200 0.51 -6.77 6.21
CA ALA A 200 -0.60 -7.62 6.52
C ALA A 200 -0.43 -8.98 5.82
N GLY A 201 0.15 -9.95 6.49
CA GLY A 201 0.21 -11.32 5.97
C GLY A 201 -1.10 -12.08 6.15
N ALA A 202 -1.31 -13.11 5.35
CA ALA A 202 -2.37 -14.11 5.54
C ALA A 202 -1.77 -15.43 6.07
N GLY A 203 -0.97 -15.36 7.14
CA GLY A 203 -0.26 -16.50 7.69
C GLY A 203 0.79 -17.10 6.75
N GLY A 204 1.29 -16.35 5.76
CA GLY A 204 2.22 -16.82 4.72
C GLY A 204 1.58 -17.64 3.60
N LEU A 205 0.27 -17.71 3.54
CA LEU A 205 -0.48 -18.51 2.56
C LEU A 205 -0.93 -17.73 1.32
N ILE A 206 -0.77 -16.41 1.30
CA ILE A 206 -1.07 -15.54 0.15
C ILE A 206 0.02 -15.67 -0.92
N SER A 207 -0.29 -15.34 -2.18
CA SER A 207 0.72 -15.31 -3.23
C SER A 207 1.83 -14.29 -2.92
N LEU A 208 3.10 -14.68 -3.11
CA LEU A 208 4.27 -13.91 -2.72
C LEU A 208 4.92 -13.26 -3.93
N TRP A 209 4.99 -11.93 -3.90
CA TRP A 209 5.52 -11.07 -4.96
C TRP A 209 6.72 -10.26 -4.44
N PRO A 210 7.58 -9.72 -5.32
CA PRO A 210 8.60 -8.77 -4.86
C PRO A 210 7.95 -7.53 -4.26
N ARG A 211 8.68 -6.79 -3.45
CA ARG A 211 8.24 -5.47 -2.95
C ARG A 211 7.90 -4.54 -4.12
N PRO A 212 7.07 -3.50 -3.93
CA PRO A 212 6.75 -2.54 -5.00
C PRO A 212 7.98 -2.00 -5.74
N ILE A 213 9.06 -1.68 -5.03
CA ILE A 213 10.32 -1.27 -5.66
C ILE A 213 10.93 -2.37 -6.55
N GLY A 214 10.77 -3.64 -6.19
CA GLY A 214 11.16 -4.79 -7.01
C GLY A 214 10.23 -4.98 -8.21
N MET A 215 8.93 -4.70 -8.07
CA MET A 215 8.04 -4.63 -9.23
C MET A 215 8.52 -3.53 -10.19
N GLY A 216 8.97 -2.37 -9.65
CA GLY A 216 9.59 -1.30 -10.42
C GLY A 216 10.80 -1.78 -11.22
N ALA A 217 11.62 -2.67 -10.64
CA ALA A 217 12.78 -3.24 -11.34
C ALA A 217 12.42 -4.15 -12.53
N VAL A 218 11.19 -4.66 -12.61
CA VAL A 218 10.72 -5.43 -13.78
C VAL A 218 10.41 -4.52 -14.98
N MET A 219 10.00 -3.29 -14.74
CA MET A 219 9.61 -2.28 -15.76
C MET A 219 8.55 -2.78 -16.77
N ASP A 220 7.57 -3.56 -16.26
CA ASP A 220 6.49 -4.15 -17.04
C ASP A 220 5.12 -3.87 -16.41
N PRO A 221 4.36 -2.88 -16.94
CA PRO A 221 3.02 -2.57 -16.42
C PRO A 221 2.02 -3.72 -16.51
N GLU A 222 2.18 -4.62 -17.50
CA GLU A 222 1.28 -5.77 -17.65
C GLU A 222 1.46 -6.78 -16.50
N MET A 223 2.70 -6.98 -16.04
CA MET A 223 2.96 -7.79 -14.84
C MET A 223 2.29 -7.17 -13.60
N VAL A 224 2.31 -5.84 -13.46
CA VAL A 224 1.63 -5.16 -12.34
C VAL A 224 0.11 -5.30 -12.43
N ARG A 225 -0.46 -5.23 -13.64
CA ARG A 225 -1.88 -5.48 -13.86
C ARG A 225 -2.27 -6.92 -13.49
N GLN A 226 -1.45 -7.90 -13.88
CA GLN A 226 -1.64 -9.31 -13.49
C GLN A 226 -1.56 -9.50 -11.98
N PHE A 227 -0.55 -8.90 -11.33
CA PHE A 227 -0.44 -8.88 -9.87
C PHE A 227 -1.73 -8.37 -9.23
N ALA A 228 -2.22 -7.22 -9.69
CA ALA A 228 -3.38 -6.56 -9.13
C ALA A 228 -4.68 -7.37 -9.31
N ASP A 229 -4.87 -8.03 -10.46
CA ASP A 229 -6.00 -8.96 -10.69
C ASP A 229 -5.93 -10.18 -9.74
N ILE A 230 -4.74 -10.74 -9.53
CA ILE A 230 -4.54 -11.86 -8.61
C ILE A 230 -4.81 -11.41 -7.16
N ALA A 231 -4.19 -10.31 -6.74
CA ALA A 231 -4.32 -9.79 -5.39
C ALA A 231 -5.76 -9.39 -5.06
N SER A 232 -6.52 -8.82 -6.01
CA SER A 232 -7.93 -8.48 -5.81
C SER A 232 -8.78 -9.71 -5.50
N ARG A 233 -8.55 -10.81 -6.20
CA ARG A 233 -9.26 -12.08 -5.95
C ARG A 233 -8.91 -12.68 -4.60
N GLU A 234 -7.64 -12.65 -4.20
CA GLU A 234 -7.20 -13.10 -2.88
C GLU A 234 -7.81 -12.23 -1.76
N TYR A 235 -7.81 -10.90 -1.95
CA TYR A 235 -8.42 -9.97 -1.01
C TYR A 235 -9.93 -10.22 -0.86
N ARG A 236 -10.66 -10.30 -1.97
CA ARG A 236 -12.10 -10.56 -1.94
C ARG A 236 -12.45 -11.91 -1.29
N ALA A 237 -11.64 -12.94 -1.52
CA ALA A 237 -11.83 -14.25 -0.89
C ALA A 237 -11.68 -14.19 0.65
N MET A 238 -10.88 -13.24 1.18
CA MET A 238 -10.72 -12.99 2.60
C MET A 238 -11.71 -11.95 3.17
N GLY A 239 -12.61 -11.41 2.33
CA GLY A 239 -13.56 -10.37 2.73
C GLY A 239 -12.97 -8.95 2.75
N ILE A 240 -11.82 -8.73 2.13
CA ILE A 240 -11.20 -7.41 1.99
C ILE A 240 -11.71 -6.74 0.72
N SER A 241 -12.23 -5.52 0.84
CA SER A 241 -12.90 -4.78 -0.23
C SER A 241 -12.24 -3.45 -0.58
N THR A 242 -11.23 -3.02 0.19
CA THR A 242 -10.42 -1.83 -0.11
C THR A 242 -8.94 -2.14 0.12
N ALA A 243 -8.10 -1.79 -0.85
CA ALA A 243 -6.65 -1.81 -0.77
C ALA A 243 -6.14 -0.38 -0.47
N LEU A 244 -5.37 -0.22 0.62
CA LEU A 244 -4.69 1.03 0.97
C LEU A 244 -3.41 1.15 0.12
N SER A 245 -3.57 1.10 -1.17
CA SER A 245 -2.52 1.04 -2.19
C SER A 245 -3.08 1.40 -3.59
N PRO A 246 -2.21 1.66 -4.57
CA PRO A 246 -0.74 1.66 -4.53
C PRO A 246 -0.15 2.91 -3.89
N GLN A 247 1.13 2.82 -3.47
CA GLN A 247 1.95 3.98 -3.11
C GLN A 247 2.55 4.55 -4.40
N LEU A 248 2.16 5.77 -4.76
CA LEU A 248 2.53 6.44 -6.02
C LEU A 248 3.60 7.53 -5.83
N ASP A 249 4.20 7.56 -4.65
CA ASP A 249 5.31 8.45 -4.33
C ASP A 249 6.52 8.15 -5.23
N LEU A 250 7.33 9.18 -5.53
CA LEU A 250 8.56 9.01 -6.29
C LEU A 250 9.74 8.81 -5.35
N ALA A 251 10.54 7.78 -5.58
CA ALA A 251 11.74 7.45 -4.80
C ALA A 251 12.92 8.40 -5.14
N THR A 252 12.71 9.71 -5.05
CA THR A 252 13.70 10.73 -5.47
C THR A 252 14.80 10.95 -4.44
N ASP A 253 14.47 10.98 -3.14
CA ASP A 253 15.52 11.00 -2.11
C ASP A 253 15.97 9.57 -1.77
N PRO A 254 17.22 9.18 -2.05
CA PRO A 254 17.71 7.82 -1.79
C PRO A 254 17.76 7.48 -0.29
N ARG A 255 17.75 8.47 0.60
CA ARG A 255 17.74 8.26 2.06
C ARG A 255 16.36 7.92 2.60
N TRP A 256 15.29 8.23 1.84
CA TRP A 256 13.92 8.05 2.30
C TRP A 256 13.59 6.58 2.55
N ARG A 257 13.21 6.26 3.78
CA ARG A 257 13.01 4.89 4.22
C ARG A 257 11.86 4.18 3.49
N ARG A 258 10.83 4.94 3.05
CA ARG A 258 9.65 4.38 2.40
C ARG A 258 9.82 4.12 0.89
N ASN A 259 11.04 4.24 0.35
CA ASN A 259 11.32 3.88 -1.04
C ASN A 259 10.93 2.45 -1.40
N HIS A 260 10.94 1.51 -0.42
CA HIS A 260 10.50 0.12 -0.65
C HIS A 260 9.05 0.00 -1.14
N GLY A 261 8.18 0.92 -0.75
CA GLY A 261 6.76 0.96 -1.15
C GLY A 261 6.51 1.66 -2.49
N CYS A 262 7.52 2.35 -3.05
CA CYS A 262 7.45 3.03 -4.34
C CYS A 262 7.76 2.06 -5.49
N PHE A 263 7.39 2.43 -6.71
CA PHE A 263 7.79 1.69 -7.92
C PHE A 263 9.10 2.21 -8.55
N GLY A 264 9.68 3.27 -8.03
CA GLY A 264 10.92 3.87 -8.50
C GLY A 264 10.92 5.39 -8.46
N GLU A 265 12.00 5.98 -9.01
CA GLU A 265 12.16 7.44 -9.07
C GLU A 265 11.56 8.07 -10.33
N ASP A 266 11.29 7.27 -11.39
CA ASP A 266 10.84 7.79 -12.67
C ASP A 266 9.33 8.04 -12.72
N PRO A 267 8.89 9.28 -12.98
CA PRO A 267 7.46 9.64 -12.96
C PRO A 267 6.66 8.93 -14.06
N LYS A 268 7.25 8.58 -15.21
CA LYS A 268 6.56 7.90 -16.29
C LYS A 268 6.29 6.43 -15.95
N LEU A 269 7.31 5.75 -15.40
CA LEU A 269 7.17 4.37 -14.93
C LEU A 269 6.08 4.27 -13.85
N VAL A 270 6.12 5.15 -12.84
CA VAL A 270 5.13 5.15 -11.75
C VAL A 270 3.73 5.50 -12.27
N THR A 271 3.61 6.38 -13.28
CA THR A 271 2.32 6.70 -13.93
C THR A 271 1.73 5.49 -14.66
N ASP A 272 2.54 4.78 -15.44
CA ASP A 272 2.08 3.58 -16.16
C ASP A 272 1.67 2.47 -15.17
N TYR A 273 2.41 2.33 -14.06
CA TYR A 273 2.11 1.38 -12.99
C TYR A 273 0.87 1.74 -12.20
N ALA A 274 0.62 3.03 -11.96
CA ALA A 274 -0.59 3.51 -11.31
C ALA A 274 -1.85 3.06 -12.06
N ARG A 275 -1.87 3.20 -13.40
CA ARG A 275 -2.97 2.72 -14.23
C ARG A 275 -3.14 1.21 -14.13
N ALA A 276 -2.05 0.46 -14.38
CA ALA A 276 -2.08 -0.99 -14.40
C ALA A 276 -2.54 -1.58 -13.07
N TYR A 277 -2.05 -1.04 -11.97
CA TYR A 277 -2.42 -1.46 -10.61
C TYR A 277 -3.89 -1.20 -10.31
N CYS A 278 -4.35 0.04 -10.52
CA CYS A 278 -5.74 0.39 -10.25
C CYS A 278 -6.72 -0.36 -11.18
N ASP A 279 -6.40 -0.51 -12.46
CA ASP A 279 -7.22 -1.28 -13.39
C ASP A 279 -7.31 -2.75 -12.97
N GLY A 280 -6.20 -3.38 -12.56
CA GLY A 280 -6.20 -4.77 -12.12
C GLY A 280 -7.01 -5.00 -10.85
N PHE A 281 -6.88 -4.12 -9.84
CA PHE A 281 -7.65 -4.23 -8.59
C PHE A 281 -9.14 -3.93 -8.77
N GLN A 282 -9.50 -2.94 -9.59
CA GLN A 282 -10.88 -2.44 -9.66
C GLN A 282 -11.75 -3.14 -10.71
N THR A 283 -11.16 -3.75 -11.75
CA THR A 283 -11.94 -4.28 -12.86
C THR A 283 -12.42 -5.71 -12.61
N SER A 284 -13.72 -5.91 -12.75
CA SER A 284 -14.35 -7.22 -12.80
C SER A 284 -14.87 -7.53 -14.20
N ASN A 285 -14.70 -8.78 -14.65
CA ASN A 285 -15.09 -9.23 -15.98
C ASN A 285 -16.03 -10.44 -15.91
N GLY A 286 -16.71 -10.71 -17.02
CA GLY A 286 -17.59 -11.87 -17.16
C GLY A 286 -18.76 -11.87 -16.16
N SER A 287 -19.01 -13.00 -15.52
CA SER A 287 -20.10 -13.16 -14.54
C SER A 287 -19.89 -12.41 -13.23
N ALA A 288 -18.67 -11.94 -12.96
CA ALA A 288 -18.36 -11.12 -11.78
C ALA A 288 -18.67 -9.63 -11.99
N HIS A 289 -18.87 -9.16 -13.23
CA HIS A 289 -19.17 -7.77 -13.56
C HIS A 289 -20.59 -7.38 -13.10
N ILE A 290 -20.72 -6.22 -12.47
CA ILE A 290 -21.99 -5.61 -12.06
C ILE A 290 -22.32 -4.46 -13.01
N ALA A 291 -21.55 -3.38 -12.98
CA ALA A 291 -21.72 -2.20 -13.84
C ALA A 291 -20.41 -1.42 -13.99
N ASP A 292 -20.19 -0.78 -15.14
CA ASP A 292 -19.06 0.15 -15.38
C ASP A 292 -17.68 -0.43 -15.03
N GLY A 293 -17.47 -1.73 -15.21
CA GLY A 293 -16.25 -2.46 -14.87
C GLY A 293 -16.14 -2.90 -13.40
N TRP A 294 -17.01 -2.44 -12.54
CA TRP A 294 -17.08 -2.86 -11.15
C TRP A 294 -17.84 -4.19 -10.98
N GLY A 295 -17.51 -4.91 -9.91
CA GLY A 295 -18.18 -6.16 -9.62
C GLY A 295 -17.59 -6.95 -8.45
N LEU A 296 -17.86 -8.26 -8.45
CA LEU A 296 -17.58 -9.16 -7.32
C LEU A 296 -16.08 -9.42 -7.07
N HIS A 297 -15.23 -9.23 -8.08
CA HIS A 297 -13.78 -9.34 -7.94
C HIS A 297 -13.10 -7.98 -7.70
N SER A 298 -13.84 -6.88 -7.81
CA SER A 298 -13.31 -5.55 -7.61
C SER A 298 -12.92 -5.30 -6.16
N VAL A 299 -11.80 -4.61 -5.98
CA VAL A 299 -11.32 -4.04 -4.72
C VAL A 299 -11.09 -2.56 -4.95
N ASN A 300 -11.63 -1.70 -4.09
CA ASN A 300 -11.38 -0.27 -4.15
C ASN A 300 -9.89 0.02 -3.97
N THR A 301 -9.30 0.87 -4.79
CA THR A 301 -7.93 1.36 -4.59
C THR A 301 -7.94 2.70 -3.89
N MET A 302 -7.16 2.85 -2.82
CA MET A 302 -6.88 4.11 -2.14
C MET A 302 -5.44 4.50 -2.43
N VAL A 303 -5.25 5.25 -3.52
CA VAL A 303 -3.92 5.64 -3.98
C VAL A 303 -3.28 6.63 -3.01
N LYS A 304 -1.97 6.46 -2.75
CA LYS A 304 -1.26 7.22 -1.73
C LYS A 304 0.16 7.57 -2.18
N HIS A 305 0.76 8.64 -1.67
CA HIS A 305 0.19 9.64 -0.74
C HIS A 305 0.07 10.98 -1.45
N TRP A 306 -1.15 11.41 -1.75
CA TRP A 306 -1.42 12.66 -2.47
C TRP A 306 -0.82 13.89 -1.75
N PRO A 307 -0.19 14.83 -2.48
CA PRO A 307 0.10 14.91 -3.91
C PRO A 307 1.46 14.29 -4.32
N GLY A 308 2.09 13.46 -3.49
CA GLY A 308 3.34 12.74 -3.71
C GLY A 308 4.35 12.96 -2.59
N GLY A 309 4.73 11.88 -1.90
CA GLY A 309 5.80 11.81 -0.92
C GLY A 309 7.17 11.54 -1.55
N GLY A 310 8.23 11.39 -0.72
CA GLY A 310 9.60 11.08 -1.13
C GLY A 310 10.49 12.31 -1.32
N SER A 311 10.05 13.50 -0.85
CA SER A 311 10.86 14.73 -0.83
C SER A 311 11.00 15.31 0.58
N GLU A 312 10.89 14.49 1.59
CA GLU A 312 11.09 14.89 2.97
C GLU A 312 12.52 15.33 3.18
N GLU A 313 12.71 16.49 3.78
CA GLU A 313 14.03 17.12 3.94
C GLU A 313 15.03 16.18 4.63
N GLY A 314 16.10 15.85 3.93
CA GLY A 314 17.14 14.94 4.39
C GLY A 314 16.69 13.47 4.44
N GLY A 315 15.62 13.09 3.72
CA GLY A 315 15.08 11.72 3.66
C GLY A 315 14.40 11.24 4.94
N ARG A 316 14.04 12.16 5.85
CA ARG A 316 13.45 11.83 7.16
C ARG A 316 12.01 11.39 7.03
N ASP A 317 11.58 10.46 7.91
CA ASP A 317 10.23 9.87 7.88
C ASP A 317 9.20 10.78 8.55
N SER A 318 8.15 11.12 7.81
CA SER A 318 7.04 12.00 8.24
C SER A 318 6.05 11.37 9.24
N HIS A 319 6.21 10.11 9.61
CA HIS A 319 5.51 9.57 10.77
C HIS A 319 5.95 10.25 12.08
N TYR A 320 7.12 10.89 12.06
CA TYR A 320 7.68 11.62 13.19
C TYR A 320 7.75 13.12 12.89
N SER A 321 7.62 13.93 13.92
CA SER A 321 7.70 15.40 13.78
C SER A 321 9.05 15.88 13.20
N PHE A 322 10.14 15.17 13.49
CA PHE A 322 11.45 15.50 12.90
C PHE A 322 11.50 15.32 11.37
N GLY A 323 10.59 14.55 10.78
CA GLY A 323 10.47 14.31 9.33
C GLY A 323 9.28 14.99 8.67
N LYS A 324 8.57 15.89 9.35
CA LYS A 324 7.28 16.42 8.90
C LYS A 324 7.29 17.31 7.66
N PHE A 325 8.44 17.80 7.21
CA PHE A 325 8.53 18.75 6.10
C PHE A 325 8.94 18.08 4.78
N ALA A 326 8.12 18.24 3.75
CA ALA A 326 8.49 18.00 2.37
C ALA A 326 9.03 19.30 1.75
N VAL A 327 10.15 19.24 1.04
CA VAL A 327 10.83 20.39 0.44
C VAL A 327 11.03 20.21 -1.06
N TYR A 328 11.12 21.31 -1.79
CA TYR A 328 11.12 21.28 -3.26
C TYR A 328 12.23 22.18 -3.84
N PRO A 329 13.51 21.92 -3.48
CA PRO A 329 14.63 22.72 -4.00
C PRO A 329 14.82 22.61 -5.52
N GLY A 330 14.48 21.44 -6.12
CA GLY A 330 14.48 21.21 -7.56
C GLY A 330 13.26 21.77 -8.29
N LYS A 331 12.27 22.33 -7.57
CA LYS A 331 11.00 22.84 -8.11
C LYS A 331 10.18 21.80 -8.88
N CYS A 332 10.28 20.53 -8.49
CA CYS A 332 9.65 19.39 -9.16
C CYS A 332 8.31 18.96 -8.53
N PHE A 333 7.62 19.87 -7.81
CA PHE A 333 6.30 19.56 -7.22
C PHE A 333 5.29 19.02 -8.25
N GLU A 334 5.15 19.68 -9.42
CA GLU A 334 4.22 19.24 -10.47
C GLU A 334 4.59 17.85 -11.06
N THR A 335 5.84 17.45 -11.00
CA THR A 335 6.27 16.12 -11.44
C THR A 335 5.71 15.02 -10.55
N ARG A 336 5.59 15.28 -9.24
CA ARG A 336 5.03 14.33 -8.27
C ARG A 336 3.54 14.07 -8.43
N LEU A 337 2.82 15.02 -9.06
CA LEU A 337 1.39 14.88 -9.34
C LEU A 337 1.11 13.87 -10.46
N LYS A 338 2.05 13.68 -11.41
CA LYS A 338 1.84 12.89 -12.64
C LYS A 338 1.32 11.47 -12.39
N PRO A 339 1.87 10.67 -11.46
CA PRO A 339 1.34 9.34 -11.19
C PRO A 339 -0.14 9.34 -10.77
N PHE A 340 -0.59 10.39 -10.12
CA PHE A 340 -2.01 10.55 -9.73
C PHE A 340 -2.84 11.06 -10.91
N ILE A 341 -2.50 12.25 -11.46
CA ILE A 341 -3.35 12.96 -12.43
C ILE A 341 -3.38 12.32 -13.82
N ASP A 342 -2.28 11.74 -14.26
CA ASP A 342 -2.16 11.06 -15.56
C ASP A 342 -2.21 9.52 -15.44
N GLY A 343 -2.06 8.99 -14.23
CA GLY A 343 -2.15 7.58 -13.89
C GLY A 343 -3.47 7.22 -13.23
N ALA A 344 -3.53 7.30 -11.90
CA ALA A 344 -4.64 6.80 -11.09
C ALA A 344 -6.00 7.49 -11.34
N PHE A 345 -6.01 8.76 -11.75
CA PHE A 345 -7.25 9.50 -12.06
C PHE A 345 -7.69 9.37 -13.53
N ARG A 346 -6.89 8.66 -14.36
CA ARG A 346 -7.16 8.43 -15.78
C ARG A 346 -6.82 7.00 -16.16
N LEU A 347 -7.64 6.06 -15.68
CA LEU A 347 -7.46 4.64 -15.95
C LEU A 347 -7.87 4.31 -17.40
N ASP A 348 -7.20 3.32 -17.98
CA ASP A 348 -7.52 2.79 -19.31
C ASP A 348 -8.77 1.89 -19.27
N GLY A 349 -9.00 1.22 -18.13
CA GLY A 349 -10.12 0.34 -17.89
C GLY A 349 -11.46 1.04 -17.67
N PRO A 350 -12.56 0.28 -17.61
CA PRO A 350 -13.92 0.83 -17.55
C PRO A 350 -14.26 1.56 -16.24
N THR A 351 -13.52 1.32 -15.16
CA THR A 351 -13.74 2.02 -13.88
C THR A 351 -13.26 3.48 -13.88
N ARG A 352 -12.44 3.85 -14.85
CA ARG A 352 -12.00 5.21 -15.22
C ARG A 352 -11.12 5.95 -14.23
N THR A 353 -11.27 5.74 -12.93
CA THR A 353 -10.52 6.45 -11.89
C THR A 353 -10.39 5.60 -10.63
N ALA A 354 -9.32 5.82 -9.87
CA ALA A 354 -9.18 5.24 -8.53
C ALA A 354 -10.36 5.66 -7.64
N SER A 355 -10.81 4.78 -6.75
CA SER A 355 -11.99 5.01 -5.90
C SER A 355 -11.73 5.94 -4.72
N ALA A 356 -10.48 6.02 -4.26
CA ALA A 356 -10.08 6.83 -3.11
C ALA A 356 -8.64 7.34 -3.26
N VAL A 357 -8.32 8.39 -2.51
CA VAL A 357 -6.99 8.96 -2.38
C VAL A 357 -6.68 9.24 -0.91
N MET A 358 -5.42 9.05 -0.52
CA MET A 358 -4.93 9.36 0.82
C MET A 358 -3.94 10.51 0.75
N PRO A 359 -4.27 11.72 1.27
CA PRO A 359 -3.30 12.79 1.44
C PRO A 359 -2.23 12.44 2.47
N PHE A 360 -1.00 12.88 2.21
CA PHE A 360 0.16 12.51 3.03
C PHE A 360 0.26 13.30 4.34
N TYR A 361 1.11 12.83 5.26
CA TYR A 361 1.38 13.50 6.55
C TYR A 361 2.09 14.84 6.41
N THR A 362 2.96 14.98 5.39
CA THR A 362 3.93 16.07 5.32
C THR A 362 3.30 17.44 5.15
N VAL A 363 4.04 18.43 5.64
CA VAL A 363 3.83 19.86 5.35
C VAL A 363 4.57 20.17 4.06
N PRO A 364 3.90 20.46 2.93
CA PRO A 364 4.53 20.83 1.66
C PRO A 364 5.04 22.28 1.77
N TRP A 365 6.30 22.44 2.16
CA TRP A 365 6.88 23.72 2.53
C TRP A 365 6.93 24.71 1.36
N GLY A 366 6.26 25.86 1.52
CA GLY A 366 6.24 26.95 0.53
C GLY A 366 5.48 26.63 -0.76
N ILE A 367 4.58 25.64 -0.77
CA ILE A 367 3.80 25.24 -1.96
C ILE A 367 2.45 25.97 -2.02
N ASP A 368 1.82 26.20 -0.89
CA ASP A 368 0.53 26.91 -0.84
C ASP A 368 0.70 28.37 -1.30
N PRO A 369 -0.03 28.82 -2.35
CA PRO A 369 0.05 30.21 -2.82
C PRO A 369 -0.38 31.25 -1.77
N GLY A 370 -1.22 30.84 -0.80
CA GLY A 370 -1.62 31.65 0.35
C GLY A 370 -0.53 31.74 1.44
N GLY A 371 0.57 30.97 1.30
CA GLY A 371 1.68 30.96 2.24
C GLY A 371 1.44 30.09 3.48
N GLU A 372 0.38 29.27 3.49
CA GLU A 372 0.08 28.39 4.61
C GLU A 372 0.99 27.14 4.60
N ASN A 373 1.62 26.82 5.72
CA ASN A 373 2.46 25.65 5.89
C ASN A 373 1.79 24.67 6.89
N VAL A 374 0.85 23.89 6.39
CA VAL A 374 0.14 22.83 7.16
C VAL A 374 0.24 21.50 6.42
N ALA A 375 0.07 20.40 7.15
CA ALA A 375 0.05 19.08 6.52
C ALA A 375 -1.01 18.99 5.42
N MET A 376 -0.74 18.17 4.42
CA MET A 376 -1.55 18.04 3.21
C MET A 376 -3.02 17.76 3.51
N ASN A 377 -3.29 17.05 4.63
CA ASN A 377 -4.65 16.76 5.12
C ASN A 377 -5.44 18.02 5.57
N TYR A 378 -4.75 19.11 5.88
CA TYR A 378 -5.34 20.36 6.38
C TYR A 378 -5.31 21.49 5.36
N SER A 379 -4.61 21.28 4.23
CA SER A 379 -4.45 22.30 3.21
C SER A 379 -5.65 22.32 2.26
N ARG A 380 -6.38 23.42 2.27
CA ARG A 380 -7.46 23.68 1.30
C ARG A 380 -6.91 23.68 -0.13
N TYR A 381 -5.73 24.27 -0.34
CA TYR A 381 -5.06 24.28 -1.64
C TYR A 381 -4.85 22.85 -2.17
N ILE A 382 -4.31 21.96 -1.36
CA ILE A 382 -4.00 20.57 -1.77
C ILE A 382 -5.27 19.74 -2.03
N ILE A 383 -6.29 19.84 -1.15
CA ILE A 383 -7.47 18.97 -1.22
C ILE A 383 -8.57 19.62 -2.10
N THR A 384 -8.93 20.88 -1.86
CA THR A 384 -10.03 21.50 -2.60
C THR A 384 -9.56 22.03 -3.95
N GLU A 385 -8.56 22.91 -3.98
CA GLU A 385 -8.20 23.62 -5.20
C GLU A 385 -7.48 22.73 -6.22
N LEU A 386 -6.49 21.93 -5.77
CA LEU A 386 -5.81 20.99 -6.66
C LEU A 386 -6.66 19.74 -6.94
N LEU A 387 -6.97 18.93 -5.90
CA LEU A 387 -7.59 17.62 -6.09
C LEU A 387 -8.98 17.73 -6.69
N ARG A 388 -9.86 18.59 -6.12
CA ARG A 388 -11.27 18.67 -6.53
C ARG A 388 -11.51 19.58 -7.72
N GLU A 389 -10.99 20.82 -7.67
CA GLU A 389 -11.33 21.86 -8.65
C GLU A 389 -10.44 21.77 -9.89
N LYS A 390 -9.11 21.63 -9.75
CA LYS A 390 -8.18 21.57 -10.88
C LYS A 390 -8.17 20.21 -11.56
N TYR A 391 -8.12 19.10 -10.79
CA TYR A 391 -7.99 17.74 -11.34
C TYR A 391 -9.27 16.90 -11.28
N TRP A 392 -10.35 17.42 -10.74
CA TRP A 392 -11.73 16.90 -10.82
C TRP A 392 -11.90 15.50 -10.24
N PHE A 393 -11.08 15.15 -9.27
CA PHE A 393 -11.20 13.87 -8.59
C PHE A 393 -12.39 13.89 -7.63
N ASP A 394 -13.39 13.05 -7.86
CA ASP A 394 -14.61 12.96 -7.04
C ASP A 394 -14.71 11.67 -6.19
N GLY A 395 -13.63 10.92 -6.07
CA GLY A 395 -13.54 9.79 -5.14
C GLY A 395 -13.38 10.24 -3.68
N VAL A 396 -13.27 9.26 -2.77
CA VAL A 396 -13.05 9.51 -1.35
C VAL A 396 -11.66 10.13 -1.11
N ALA A 397 -11.59 11.19 -0.30
CA ALA A 397 -10.35 11.69 0.29
C ALA A 397 -10.29 11.25 1.75
N CYS A 398 -9.46 10.24 2.05
CA CYS A 398 -9.27 9.69 3.39
C CYS A 398 -7.93 10.15 3.95
N THR A 399 -7.89 10.74 5.15
CA THR A 399 -6.60 11.10 5.77
C THR A 399 -5.72 9.86 5.95
N ASP A 400 -4.41 10.10 5.98
CA ASP A 400 -3.50 9.12 6.55
C ASP A 400 -3.75 8.97 8.06
N TRP A 401 -3.09 7.98 8.73
CA TRP A 401 -3.49 7.52 10.06
C TRP A 401 -3.14 8.49 11.18
N VAL A 402 -4.14 8.75 12.04
CA VAL A 402 -4.02 9.52 13.30
C VAL A 402 -3.51 10.96 13.08
N VAL A 403 -3.86 11.58 11.96
CA VAL A 403 -3.43 12.97 11.68
C VAL A 403 -4.00 13.97 12.70
N THR A 404 -5.22 13.72 13.23
CA THR A 404 -5.89 14.61 14.19
C THR A 404 -5.46 14.39 15.65
N GLY A 405 -4.66 13.33 15.92
CA GLY A 405 -4.22 12.98 17.27
C GLY A 405 -3.12 13.90 17.81
N ASP A 406 -2.98 13.95 19.13
CA ASP A 406 -1.91 14.66 19.81
C ASP A 406 -0.59 13.86 19.75
N TYR A 407 0.55 14.55 19.84
CA TYR A 407 1.88 13.95 19.93
C TYR A 407 2.65 14.53 21.13
N GLU A 408 3.53 13.72 21.69
CA GLU A 408 4.20 14.04 22.95
C GLU A 408 5.68 14.43 22.79
N ALA A 409 6.32 13.96 21.70
CA ALA A 409 7.72 14.20 21.43
C ALA A 409 8.02 14.11 19.93
N VAL A 410 9.08 14.80 19.48
CA VAL A 410 9.47 14.85 18.07
C VAL A 410 9.82 13.47 17.46
N ASP A 411 10.23 12.52 18.30
CA ASP A 411 10.61 11.15 17.95
C ASP A 411 9.53 10.10 18.29
N LYS A 412 8.27 10.50 18.46
CA LYS A 412 7.13 9.62 18.62
C LYS A 412 6.27 9.61 17.35
N HIS A 413 5.80 8.43 16.95
CA HIS A 413 5.03 8.24 15.71
C HIS A 413 3.51 8.34 15.88
N TRP A 414 3.03 8.61 17.10
CA TRP A 414 1.60 8.74 17.41
C TRP A 414 1.17 10.21 17.34
N GLY A 415 0.07 10.49 16.63
CA GLY A 415 -0.41 11.84 16.40
C GLY A 415 0.46 12.62 15.37
N LYS A 416 -0.18 13.27 14.39
CA LYS A 416 0.54 13.95 13.31
C LYS A 416 -0.15 15.26 12.90
N PRO A 417 -0.42 16.17 13.87
CA PRO A 417 -1.17 17.41 13.62
C PRO A 417 -0.26 18.51 13.01
N TRP A 418 0.54 18.15 12.04
CA TRP A 418 1.61 19.01 11.54
C TRP A 418 1.11 20.34 10.97
N GLY A 419 1.55 21.45 11.58
CA GLY A 419 1.17 22.81 11.24
C GLY A 419 -0.11 23.30 11.92
N VAL A 420 -0.83 22.42 12.62
CA VAL A 420 -2.06 22.74 13.40
C VAL A 420 -1.98 22.20 14.84
N GLU A 421 -0.78 22.07 15.38
CA GLU A 421 -0.50 21.48 16.69
C GLU A 421 -1.23 22.22 17.82
N HIS A 422 -1.46 23.53 17.67
CA HIS A 422 -2.13 24.40 18.63
C HIS A 422 -3.67 24.18 18.72
N LEU A 423 -4.27 23.51 17.74
CA LEU A 423 -5.71 23.23 17.72
C LEU A 423 -6.03 21.98 18.55
N SER A 424 -7.25 21.93 19.10
CA SER A 424 -7.80 20.72 19.72
C SER A 424 -8.08 19.65 18.68
N VAL A 425 -8.28 18.40 19.12
CA VAL A 425 -8.62 17.27 18.23
C VAL A 425 -9.89 17.56 17.42
N ALA A 426 -10.91 18.16 18.00
CA ALA A 426 -12.15 18.54 17.32
C ALA A 426 -11.94 19.64 16.27
N GLU A 427 -11.15 20.67 16.60
CA GLU A 427 -10.80 21.74 15.66
C GLU A 427 -9.95 21.22 14.50
N ARG A 428 -9.09 20.22 14.70
CA ARG A 428 -8.34 19.55 13.64
C ARG A 428 -9.26 18.77 12.70
N HIS A 429 -10.26 18.06 13.23
CA HIS A 429 -11.31 17.44 12.40
C HIS A 429 -12.06 18.49 11.58
N TYR A 430 -12.47 19.59 12.23
CA TYR A 430 -13.14 20.70 11.54
C TYR A 430 -12.25 21.31 10.46
N ARG A 431 -10.96 21.53 10.74
CA ARG A 431 -9.99 22.06 9.76
C ARG A 431 -9.84 21.15 8.53
N ALA A 432 -9.75 19.83 8.75
CA ALA A 432 -9.67 18.85 7.67
C ALA A 432 -10.99 18.77 6.86
N LEU A 433 -12.15 18.91 7.50
CA LEU A 433 -13.45 19.03 6.81
C LEU A 433 -13.51 20.25 5.90
N ILE A 434 -13.02 21.42 6.34
CA ILE A 434 -12.91 22.65 5.54
C ILE A 434 -11.96 22.42 4.37
N ALA A 435 -10.85 21.72 4.57
CA ALA A 435 -9.92 21.38 3.48
C ALA A 435 -10.56 20.47 2.43
N GLY A 436 -11.61 19.70 2.76
CA GLY A 436 -12.33 18.83 1.81
C GLY A 436 -12.18 17.34 2.03
N VAL A 437 -11.64 16.91 3.18
CA VAL A 437 -11.49 15.51 3.58
C VAL A 437 -12.85 14.84 3.81
N ASP A 438 -13.03 13.59 3.37
CA ASP A 438 -14.25 12.81 3.53
C ASP A 438 -14.17 11.78 4.66
N GLN A 439 -12.96 11.27 4.98
CA GLN A 439 -12.77 10.17 5.93
C GLN A 439 -11.49 10.34 6.74
N PHE A 440 -11.48 9.84 7.99
CA PHE A 440 -10.41 10.03 8.97
C PHE A 440 -9.77 8.70 9.36
N GLY A 441 -8.55 8.45 8.88
CA GLY A 441 -7.77 7.24 9.14
C GLY A 441 -7.30 7.13 10.59
N GLY A 442 -7.40 5.91 11.17
CA GLY A 442 -6.95 5.62 12.52
C GLY A 442 -7.77 6.24 13.64
N ASN A 443 -8.99 6.70 13.38
CA ASN A 443 -9.90 7.35 14.34
C ASN A 443 -11.09 6.44 14.66
N GLN A 444 -11.35 6.22 15.95
CA GLN A 444 -12.40 5.33 16.45
C GLN A 444 -13.36 6.02 17.44
N ASP A 445 -13.20 7.32 17.68
CA ASP A 445 -14.08 8.13 18.52
C ASP A 445 -14.88 9.11 17.65
N ILE A 446 -16.20 8.97 17.67
CA ILE A 446 -17.11 9.82 16.89
C ILE A 446 -17.22 11.24 17.46
N LYS A 447 -16.96 11.44 18.76
CA LYS A 447 -17.22 12.72 19.46
C LYS A 447 -16.52 13.92 18.83
N PRO A 448 -15.19 13.87 18.52
CA PRO A 448 -14.53 15.02 17.91
C PRO A 448 -15.11 15.38 16.55
N LEU A 449 -15.62 14.39 15.79
CA LEU A 449 -16.21 14.64 14.48
C LEU A 449 -17.62 15.25 14.59
N ILE A 450 -18.42 14.85 15.59
CA ILE A 450 -19.71 15.50 15.92
C ILE A 450 -19.46 16.97 16.32
N GLN A 451 -18.47 17.22 17.19
CA GLN A 451 -18.09 18.61 17.54
C GLN A 451 -17.67 19.42 16.30
N ALA A 452 -16.96 18.80 15.36
CA ALA A 452 -16.60 19.45 14.10
C ALA A 452 -17.84 19.76 13.22
N TYR A 453 -18.86 18.89 13.22
CA TYR A 453 -20.16 19.17 12.60
C TYR A 453 -20.83 20.40 13.23
N GLU A 454 -20.88 20.45 14.56
CA GLU A 454 -21.46 21.59 15.30
C GLU A 454 -20.72 22.90 15.00
N MET A 455 -19.37 22.87 14.89
CA MET A 455 -18.58 24.03 14.47
C MET A 455 -18.96 24.48 13.05
N TRP A 456 -19.13 23.54 12.10
CA TRP A 456 -19.58 23.86 10.74
C TRP A 456 -21.00 24.45 10.74
N ALA A 457 -21.92 23.85 11.50
CA ALA A 457 -23.28 24.34 11.61
C ALA A 457 -23.36 25.76 12.20
N ARG A 458 -22.52 26.05 13.20
CA ARG A 458 -22.39 27.42 13.76
C ARG A 458 -21.90 28.43 12.73
N ASP A 459 -20.88 28.06 11.93
CA ASP A 459 -20.18 29.01 11.05
C ASP A 459 -20.88 29.16 9.69
N TYR A 460 -21.56 28.11 9.17
CA TYR A 460 -22.15 28.06 7.83
C TYR A 460 -23.65 27.67 7.82
N GLY A 461 -24.23 27.39 8.95
CA GLY A 461 -25.62 26.96 9.10
C GLY A 461 -25.81 25.45 9.03
N GLU A 462 -26.87 24.97 9.72
CA GLU A 462 -27.21 23.54 9.86
C GLU A 462 -27.39 22.83 8.51
N ALA A 463 -28.08 23.46 7.56
CA ALA A 463 -28.30 22.88 6.23
C ALA A 463 -26.98 22.66 5.47
N SER A 464 -26.02 23.59 5.60
CA SER A 464 -24.70 23.47 5.00
C SER A 464 -23.88 22.36 5.66
N ALA A 465 -23.95 22.23 6.98
CA ALA A 465 -23.28 21.14 7.70
C ALA A 465 -23.83 19.77 7.28
N ARG A 466 -25.15 19.65 7.20
CA ARG A 466 -25.83 18.44 6.74
C ARG A 466 -25.41 18.07 5.30
N GLU A 467 -25.45 19.01 4.36
CA GLU A 467 -25.04 18.80 2.97
C GLU A 467 -23.56 18.36 2.88
N ARG A 468 -22.68 18.96 3.71
CA ARG A 468 -21.27 18.59 3.74
C ARG A 468 -21.05 17.13 4.15
N PHE A 469 -21.78 16.68 5.17
CA PHE A 469 -21.70 15.30 5.66
C PHE A 469 -22.33 14.33 4.68
N GLU A 470 -23.51 14.62 4.13
CA GLU A 470 -24.16 13.79 3.09
C GLU A 470 -23.28 13.60 1.86
N ARG A 471 -22.54 14.61 1.43
CA ARG A 471 -21.59 14.51 0.33
C ARG A 471 -20.49 13.48 0.60
N SER A 472 -19.94 13.46 1.80
CA SER A 472 -18.97 12.45 2.21
C SER A 472 -19.61 11.06 2.28
N ALA A 473 -20.81 10.94 2.86
CA ALA A 473 -21.55 9.68 2.92
C ALA A 473 -21.79 9.09 1.53
N VAL A 474 -22.21 9.89 0.56
CA VAL A 474 -22.45 9.44 -0.83
C VAL A 474 -21.18 8.85 -1.43
N ARG A 475 -20.01 9.50 -1.29
CA ARG A 475 -18.73 8.99 -1.79
C ARG A 475 -18.34 7.66 -1.15
N LEU A 476 -18.50 7.55 0.16
CA LEU A 476 -18.18 6.33 0.92
C LEU A 476 -19.11 5.17 0.57
N LEU A 477 -20.41 5.41 0.54
CA LEU A 477 -21.41 4.40 0.21
C LEU A 477 -21.32 3.92 -1.25
N LEU A 478 -21.01 4.82 -2.19
CA LEU A 478 -20.85 4.48 -3.59
C LEU A 478 -19.80 3.38 -3.79
N ASN A 479 -18.70 3.40 -3.05
CA ASN A 479 -17.67 2.38 -3.09
C ASN A 479 -18.19 1.00 -2.65
N SER A 480 -19.08 0.94 -1.66
CA SER A 480 -19.69 -0.32 -1.22
C SER A 480 -20.73 -0.86 -2.21
N PHE A 481 -21.55 0.02 -2.81
CA PHE A 481 -22.53 -0.38 -3.82
C PHE A 481 -21.88 -0.94 -5.10
N ARG A 482 -20.79 -0.31 -5.58
CA ARG A 482 -20.05 -0.76 -6.76
C ARG A 482 -19.49 -2.18 -6.64
N LEU A 483 -19.17 -2.58 -5.42
CA LEU A 483 -18.61 -3.91 -5.12
C LEU A 483 -19.67 -4.99 -4.84
N GLY A 484 -20.96 -4.64 -4.85
CA GLY A 484 -22.06 -5.55 -4.53
C GLY A 484 -22.12 -5.96 -3.06
N LEU A 485 -21.55 -5.17 -2.13
CA LEU A 485 -21.52 -5.52 -0.72
C LEU A 485 -22.91 -5.47 -0.07
N PHE A 486 -23.82 -4.65 -0.57
CA PHE A 486 -25.21 -4.62 -0.08
C PHE A 486 -25.97 -5.86 -0.44
N GLU A 487 -25.68 -6.45 -1.60
CA GLU A 487 -26.25 -7.71 -2.06
C GLU A 487 -25.63 -8.89 -1.33
N ASN A 488 -24.31 -9.01 -1.36
CA ASN A 488 -23.58 -10.08 -0.69
C ASN A 488 -22.22 -9.65 -0.14
N PRO A 489 -22.13 -9.31 1.16
CA PRO A 489 -20.85 -8.97 1.82
C PRO A 489 -20.13 -10.22 2.38
N TYR A 490 -20.75 -11.41 2.31
CA TYR A 490 -20.23 -12.64 2.88
C TYR A 490 -19.30 -13.38 1.93
N VAL A 491 -18.40 -14.18 2.48
CA VAL A 491 -17.46 -15.01 1.73
C VAL A 491 -17.44 -16.44 2.25
N ASP A 492 -17.18 -17.42 1.39
CA ASP A 492 -17.09 -18.82 1.78
C ASP A 492 -15.65 -19.10 2.32
N PRO A 493 -15.49 -19.53 3.59
CA PRO A 493 -14.18 -19.85 4.15
C PRO A 493 -13.43 -20.97 3.40
N ASN A 494 -14.12 -21.93 2.81
CA ASN A 494 -13.50 -23.00 2.02
C ASN A 494 -12.98 -22.45 0.67
N GLU A 495 -13.71 -21.53 0.07
CA GLU A 495 -13.28 -20.84 -1.14
C GLU A 495 -12.07 -19.94 -0.85
N ALA A 496 -12.02 -19.27 0.31
CA ALA A 496 -10.88 -18.50 0.74
C ALA A 496 -9.59 -19.36 0.78
N GLU A 497 -9.64 -20.55 1.38
CA GLU A 497 -8.50 -21.48 1.39
C GLU A 497 -8.11 -21.99 0.01
N ARG A 498 -9.08 -22.11 -0.91
CA ARG A 498 -8.83 -22.58 -2.28
C ARG A 498 -8.21 -21.50 -3.18
N VAL A 499 -8.61 -20.25 -3.00
CA VAL A 499 -8.20 -19.11 -3.85
C VAL A 499 -6.89 -18.52 -3.39
N VAL A 500 -6.76 -18.24 -2.09
CA VAL A 500 -5.60 -17.53 -1.53
C VAL A 500 -4.36 -18.42 -1.62
N GLY A 501 -3.30 -17.90 -2.23
CA GLY A 501 -2.03 -18.61 -2.38
C GLY A 501 -2.11 -19.88 -3.23
N ASN A 502 -3.09 -19.99 -4.12
CA ASN A 502 -3.16 -21.18 -4.97
C ASN A 502 -1.90 -21.34 -5.84
N PRO A 503 -1.61 -22.56 -6.33
CA PRO A 503 -0.35 -22.82 -7.05
C PRO A 503 -0.13 -21.97 -8.30
N GLN A 504 -1.18 -21.51 -8.97
CA GLN A 504 -1.05 -20.62 -10.15
C GLN A 504 -0.62 -19.21 -9.72
N PHE A 505 -1.23 -18.67 -8.65
CA PHE A 505 -0.91 -17.35 -8.11
C PHE A 505 0.50 -17.32 -7.51
N MET A 506 0.87 -18.39 -6.78
CA MET A 506 2.24 -18.54 -6.24
C MET A 506 3.30 -18.59 -7.36
N ARG A 507 3.01 -19.28 -8.48
CA ARG A 507 3.94 -19.32 -9.63
C ARG A 507 4.10 -17.94 -10.28
N ALA A 508 3.00 -17.20 -10.48
CA ALA A 508 3.05 -15.87 -11.06
C ALA A 508 3.89 -14.90 -10.20
N GLY A 509 3.68 -14.94 -8.88
CA GLY A 509 4.49 -14.15 -7.95
C GLY A 509 5.97 -14.55 -7.95
N TYR A 510 6.26 -15.84 -8.02
CA TYR A 510 7.64 -16.32 -8.09
C TYR A 510 8.35 -15.91 -9.39
N GLU A 511 7.66 -15.96 -10.52
CA GLU A 511 8.18 -15.47 -11.80
C GLU A 511 8.50 -13.96 -11.73
N ALA A 512 7.63 -13.18 -11.11
CA ALA A 512 7.88 -11.75 -10.88
C ALA A 512 9.12 -11.53 -10.00
N GLN A 513 9.34 -12.35 -8.96
CA GLN A 513 10.55 -12.30 -8.14
C GLN A 513 11.81 -12.58 -8.95
N LEU A 514 11.82 -13.60 -9.81
CA LEU A 514 12.95 -13.90 -10.70
C LEU A 514 13.26 -12.73 -11.65
N ARG A 515 12.21 -12.12 -12.22
CA ARG A 515 12.35 -11.00 -13.16
C ARG A 515 12.79 -9.69 -12.48
N SER A 516 12.58 -9.54 -11.16
CA SER A 516 12.91 -8.33 -10.41
C SER A 516 14.35 -8.25 -9.92
N LEU A 517 15.10 -9.36 -9.96
CA LEU A 517 16.48 -9.37 -9.52
C LEU A 517 17.36 -8.63 -10.53
N VAL A 518 18.13 -7.66 -10.05
CA VAL A 518 19.03 -6.84 -10.89
C VAL A 518 20.48 -7.32 -10.74
N MET A 519 21.10 -7.70 -11.83
CA MET A 519 22.55 -7.97 -11.84
C MET A 519 23.29 -6.68 -12.17
N LEU A 520 24.08 -6.16 -11.22
CA LEU A 520 24.88 -4.94 -11.39
C LEU A 520 26.25 -5.23 -11.96
N LYS A 521 26.87 -6.33 -11.55
CA LYS A 521 28.23 -6.71 -11.95
C LYS A 521 28.29 -8.19 -12.25
N ASN A 522 29.05 -8.56 -13.30
CA ASN A 522 29.39 -9.93 -13.65
C ASN A 522 30.76 -9.94 -14.33
N HIS A 523 31.82 -9.64 -13.53
CA HIS A 523 33.18 -9.50 -13.99
C HIS A 523 33.67 -10.79 -14.68
N ASN A 524 34.20 -10.69 -15.91
CA ASN A 524 34.64 -11.82 -16.70
C ASN A 524 33.60 -12.95 -16.91
N GLY A 525 32.31 -12.67 -16.70
CA GLY A 525 31.25 -13.65 -16.87
C GLY A 525 31.33 -14.81 -15.88
N VAL A 526 31.63 -14.52 -14.58
CA VAL A 526 31.74 -15.56 -13.53
C VAL A 526 30.42 -16.27 -13.28
N LEU A 527 29.29 -15.58 -13.44
CA LEU A 527 27.94 -16.18 -13.41
C LEU A 527 27.51 -16.59 -14.83
N PRO A 528 26.74 -17.68 -14.95
CA PRO A 528 26.23 -18.56 -13.90
C PRO A 528 27.18 -19.71 -13.54
N PHE A 529 27.08 -20.20 -12.28
CA PHE A 529 27.76 -21.44 -11.86
C PHE A 529 26.86 -22.66 -12.17
N ARG A 530 27.22 -23.42 -13.19
CA ARG A 530 26.43 -24.59 -13.61
C ARG A 530 26.90 -25.88 -12.90
N GLY A 531 25.96 -26.76 -12.62
CA GLY A 531 26.21 -28.03 -11.94
C GLY A 531 26.44 -27.88 -10.45
N LYS A 532 27.06 -28.90 -9.81
CA LYS A 532 27.28 -28.94 -8.37
C LYS A 532 28.60 -28.28 -7.97
N ALA A 533 28.79 -27.01 -8.33
CA ALA A 533 29.94 -26.23 -7.86
C ALA A 533 29.99 -26.19 -6.32
N LYS A 534 31.18 -26.09 -5.76
CA LYS A 534 31.39 -25.97 -4.32
C LYS A 534 31.29 -24.50 -3.91
N VAL A 535 30.42 -24.21 -2.95
CA VAL A 535 30.19 -22.84 -2.48
C VAL A 535 30.60 -22.69 -1.01
N TYR A 536 31.35 -21.65 -0.72
CA TYR A 536 31.59 -21.18 0.65
C TYR A 536 30.57 -20.05 0.92
N MET A 537 29.77 -20.22 1.98
CA MET A 537 28.82 -19.20 2.43
C MET A 537 29.13 -18.85 3.88
N PRO A 538 29.68 -17.66 4.15
CA PRO A 538 30.01 -17.26 5.51
C PRO A 538 28.75 -17.06 6.34
N ARG A 539 28.85 -17.30 7.66
CA ARG A 539 27.81 -16.91 8.61
C ARG A 539 27.79 -15.40 8.73
N ARG A 540 26.60 -14.84 8.82
CA ARG A 540 26.34 -13.40 8.94
C ARG A 540 25.94 -13.05 10.36
N THR A 541 26.45 -11.94 10.89
CA THR A 541 26.00 -11.37 12.17
C THR A 541 24.90 -10.35 11.92
N TYR A 542 23.73 -10.62 12.44
CA TYR A 542 22.57 -9.72 12.43
C TYR A 542 22.62 -8.88 13.70
N PRO A 543 22.66 -7.52 13.60
CA PRO A 543 22.76 -6.67 14.78
C PRO A 543 21.49 -6.73 15.64
N ALA A 544 21.64 -6.46 16.93
CA ALA A 544 20.49 -6.17 17.78
C ALA A 544 19.76 -4.92 17.27
N MET A 545 18.44 -4.97 17.17
CA MET A 545 17.63 -3.86 16.68
C MET A 545 16.26 -3.83 17.33
N THR A 546 15.62 -2.66 17.26
CA THR A 546 14.21 -2.50 17.66
C THR A 546 13.37 -2.27 16.41
N GLY A 547 12.35 -3.09 16.21
CA GLY A 547 11.39 -2.93 15.14
C GLY A 547 10.51 -1.70 15.31
N PHE A 548 9.77 -1.34 14.27
CA PHE A 548 8.89 -0.17 14.25
C PHE A 548 7.82 -0.19 15.38
N TRP A 549 7.32 -1.36 15.72
CA TRP A 549 6.33 -1.55 16.78
C TRP A 549 6.94 -1.79 18.17
N GLY A 550 8.27 -1.64 18.30
CA GLY A 550 8.99 -1.83 19.55
C GLY A 550 9.41 -3.27 19.83
N GLU A 551 9.31 -4.18 18.85
CA GLU A 551 9.86 -5.54 18.96
C GLU A 551 11.37 -5.45 19.09
N LYS A 552 11.93 -6.25 20.01
CA LYS A 552 13.37 -6.34 20.21
C LYS A 552 13.92 -7.60 19.54
N TYR A 553 14.93 -7.42 18.72
CA TYR A 553 15.69 -8.47 18.09
C TYR A 553 17.09 -8.47 18.70
N GLU A 554 17.49 -9.62 19.23
CA GLU A 554 18.84 -9.81 19.79
C GLU A 554 19.86 -10.04 18.67
N GLU A 555 21.13 -9.68 18.93
CA GLU A 555 22.22 -10.00 18.02
C GLU A 555 22.32 -11.52 17.83
N ARG A 556 22.49 -11.97 16.60
CA ARG A 556 22.66 -13.38 16.27
C ARG A 556 23.57 -13.58 15.08
N THR A 557 24.28 -14.70 15.05
CA THR A 557 25.12 -15.11 13.91
C THR A 557 24.58 -16.41 13.33
N ASP A 558 24.21 -16.41 12.05
CA ASP A 558 23.62 -17.56 11.38
C ASP A 558 23.94 -17.58 9.87
N TYR A 559 23.64 -18.68 9.20
CA TYR A 559 23.67 -18.71 7.75
C TYR A 559 22.54 -17.83 7.17
N PRO A 560 22.86 -16.94 6.22
CA PRO A 560 21.84 -16.04 5.62
C PRO A 560 20.84 -16.80 4.75
N ILE A 561 21.26 -17.91 4.16
CA ILE A 561 20.42 -18.84 3.40
C ILE A 561 20.53 -20.21 4.05
N ARG A 562 19.42 -20.90 4.24
CA ARG A 562 19.40 -22.23 4.86
C ARG A 562 20.30 -23.22 4.09
N PRO A 563 21.23 -23.91 4.76
CA PRO A 563 22.14 -24.88 4.12
C PRO A 563 21.46 -25.93 3.26
N GLU A 564 20.27 -26.41 3.68
CA GLU A 564 19.50 -27.41 2.95
C GLU A 564 19.03 -26.89 1.59
N LEU A 565 18.69 -25.60 1.50
CA LEU A 565 18.31 -24.97 0.25
C LEU A 565 19.53 -24.78 -0.65
N VAL A 566 20.65 -24.29 -0.12
CA VAL A 566 21.91 -24.13 -0.89
C VAL A 566 22.35 -25.47 -1.47
N ASN A 567 22.26 -26.56 -0.69
CA ASN A 567 22.65 -27.91 -1.12
C ASN A 567 21.76 -28.53 -2.21
N GLN A 568 20.57 -27.93 -2.50
CA GLN A 568 19.77 -28.32 -3.67
C GLN A 568 20.45 -27.88 -4.99
N TYR A 569 21.21 -26.79 -4.95
CA TYR A 569 21.86 -26.17 -6.12
C TYR A 569 23.36 -26.46 -6.19
N PHE A 570 24.06 -26.31 -5.08
CA PHE A 570 25.52 -26.36 -4.96
C PHE A 570 25.95 -27.36 -3.92
N THR A 571 27.24 -27.51 -3.70
CA THR A 571 27.79 -28.24 -2.55
C THR A 571 28.35 -27.23 -1.56
N LEU A 572 27.69 -27.06 -0.42
CA LEU A 572 28.17 -26.16 0.63
C LEU A 572 29.44 -26.78 1.29
N VAL A 573 30.49 -25.97 1.42
CA VAL A 573 31.74 -26.33 2.09
C VAL A 573 32.05 -25.33 3.19
N ASP A 574 32.67 -25.86 4.28
CA ASP A 574 32.99 -25.05 5.47
C ASP A 574 34.30 -24.25 5.27
N GLU A 575 35.21 -24.76 4.47
CA GLU A 575 36.52 -24.16 4.26
C GLU A 575 36.58 -23.37 2.95
N PRO A 576 36.92 -22.06 2.98
CA PRO A 576 37.05 -21.23 1.78
C PRO A 576 38.00 -21.84 0.75
N SER A 577 39.07 -22.51 1.20
CA SER A 577 40.07 -23.15 0.34
C SER A 577 39.52 -24.27 -0.55
N GLN A 578 38.39 -24.88 -0.18
CA GLN A 578 37.74 -25.96 -0.90
C GLN A 578 36.64 -25.47 -1.89
N ALA A 579 36.29 -24.21 -1.82
CA ALA A 579 35.18 -23.65 -2.61
C ALA A 579 35.61 -23.24 -4.03
N ASP A 580 34.74 -23.40 -5.00
CA ASP A 580 34.89 -22.84 -6.35
C ASP A 580 34.55 -21.35 -6.34
N PHE A 581 33.60 -20.94 -5.51
CA PHE A 581 33.21 -19.54 -5.32
C PHE A 581 32.66 -19.30 -3.90
N ALA A 582 32.57 -18.04 -3.48
CA ALA A 582 31.86 -17.64 -2.27
C ALA A 582 30.54 -16.93 -2.58
N LEU A 583 29.52 -17.18 -1.75
CA LEU A 583 28.23 -16.45 -1.78
C LEU A 583 28.08 -15.68 -0.47
N VAL A 584 28.11 -14.35 -0.57
CA VAL A 584 27.97 -13.43 0.56
C VAL A 584 26.64 -12.68 0.44
N ASP A 585 25.70 -12.95 1.36
CA ASP A 585 24.37 -12.32 1.37
C ASP A 585 24.33 -11.26 2.47
N ILE A 586 24.11 -9.99 2.09
CA ILE A 586 24.12 -8.82 2.97
C ILE A 586 22.88 -7.97 2.76
N ASP A 587 22.58 -7.11 3.74
CA ASP A 587 21.53 -6.10 3.64
C ASP A 587 22.12 -4.72 3.35
N GLU A 588 21.29 -3.81 2.84
CA GLU A 588 21.62 -2.39 2.69
C GLU A 588 22.13 -1.78 4.00
N PRO A 589 22.91 -0.68 3.95
CA PRO A 589 23.40 0.00 5.14
C PRO A 589 22.26 0.51 6.04
N LEU A 590 22.28 0.14 7.33
CA LEU A 590 21.32 0.56 8.34
C LEU A 590 21.82 1.84 9.05
N GLY A 591 21.90 2.92 8.31
CA GLY A 591 22.58 4.19 8.69
C GLY A 591 21.71 5.20 9.45
N GLY A 592 20.69 4.75 10.20
CA GLY A 592 19.89 5.60 11.08
C GLY A 592 18.62 6.18 10.46
N TYR A 593 17.93 7.04 11.23
CA TYR A 593 16.61 7.61 10.90
C TYR A 593 16.60 9.15 10.79
N GLY A 594 17.76 9.78 10.91
CA GLY A 594 17.87 11.24 10.79
C GLY A 594 17.62 12.04 12.07
N TYR A 595 17.36 11.35 13.21
CA TYR A 595 17.21 11.96 14.52
C TYR A 595 17.84 11.10 15.63
N SER A 596 18.45 11.78 16.63
CA SER A 596 19.09 11.15 17.79
C SER A 596 18.70 11.89 19.06
N ARG A 597 17.97 11.21 19.96
CA ARG A 597 17.67 11.72 21.29
C ARG A 597 18.94 11.99 22.10
N ALA A 598 19.96 11.14 21.98
CA ALA A 598 21.22 11.30 22.67
C ALA A 598 21.97 12.59 22.23
N ASP A 599 21.92 12.95 20.92
CA ASP A 599 22.47 14.22 20.45
C ASP A 599 21.72 15.42 21.07
N ARG A 600 20.38 15.31 21.15
CA ARG A 600 19.53 16.35 21.78
C ARG A 600 19.87 16.52 23.28
N GLU A 601 19.96 15.43 24.01
CA GLU A 601 20.32 15.42 25.43
C GLU A 601 21.71 15.94 25.70
N ALA A 602 22.63 15.77 24.72
CA ALA A 602 23.99 16.35 24.78
C ALA A 602 24.06 17.85 24.38
N GLY A 603 22.91 18.50 24.14
CA GLY A 603 22.85 19.94 23.77
C GLY A 603 22.89 20.21 22.28
N GLY A 604 22.82 19.17 21.42
CA GLY A 604 22.62 19.29 19.98
C GLY A 604 21.19 19.60 19.60
N ASN A 605 20.91 19.78 18.31
CA ASN A 605 19.54 19.96 17.78
C ASN A 605 18.79 18.63 17.56
N GLY A 606 19.41 17.48 17.81
CA GLY A 606 18.84 16.15 17.59
C GLY A 606 18.99 15.62 16.16
N TYR A 607 19.18 16.45 15.16
CA TYR A 607 19.29 16.04 13.77
C TYR A 607 20.66 15.45 13.46
N VAL A 608 20.68 14.26 12.87
CA VAL A 608 21.87 13.50 12.46
C VAL A 608 21.68 13.01 11.02
N PRO A 609 22.77 12.72 10.27
CA PRO A 609 22.64 12.23 8.91
C PRO A 609 21.98 10.83 8.86
N ILE A 610 21.33 10.53 7.72
CA ILE A 610 20.99 9.18 7.31
C ILE A 610 22.08 8.71 6.35
N SER A 611 22.81 7.66 6.71
CA SER A 611 23.90 7.11 5.90
C SER A 611 23.43 5.97 5.00
N LEU A 612 23.90 5.96 3.77
CA LEU A 612 23.72 4.89 2.79
C LEU A 612 25.03 4.10 2.54
N GLN A 613 26.04 4.32 3.39
CA GLN A 613 27.31 3.57 3.40
C GLN A 613 27.48 2.82 4.71
N TYR A 614 28.31 1.75 4.69
CA TYR A 614 28.54 0.92 5.88
C TYR A 614 29.50 1.56 6.89
N ARG A 615 30.59 2.19 6.39
CA ARG A 615 31.54 2.87 7.28
C ARG A 615 30.91 4.14 7.89
N PRO A 616 31.38 4.54 9.07
CA PRO A 616 30.90 5.77 9.71
C PRO A 616 30.99 6.97 8.77
N TYR A 617 29.91 7.76 8.74
CA TYR A 617 29.80 8.93 7.89
C TYR A 617 29.72 10.22 8.71
N THR A 618 30.46 11.25 8.28
CA THR A 618 30.33 12.61 8.81
C THR A 618 29.90 13.57 7.70
N ALA A 619 28.76 14.22 7.88
CA ALA A 619 28.07 15.02 6.87
C ALA A 619 28.71 16.41 6.66
N TYR A 620 29.95 16.48 6.18
CA TYR A 620 30.67 17.74 5.97
C TYR A 620 30.04 18.62 4.88
N THR A 621 29.44 18.00 3.85
CA THR A 621 28.87 18.66 2.68
C THR A 621 27.39 18.94 2.80
N ALA A 622 26.71 18.48 3.85
CA ALA A 622 25.30 18.76 4.09
C ALA A 622 25.02 20.27 4.18
N ARG A 623 23.80 20.69 3.90
CA ARG A 623 23.35 22.09 3.97
C ARG A 623 23.59 22.64 5.36
N ALA A 624 24.16 23.89 5.44
CA ALA A 624 24.39 24.59 6.72
C ALA A 624 23.07 25.08 7.35
N GLN A 625 22.06 25.34 6.52
CA GLN A 625 20.71 25.74 6.94
C GLN A 625 19.71 24.78 6.35
N SER A 626 18.75 24.32 7.17
CA SER A 626 17.60 23.60 6.66
C SER A 626 16.69 24.50 5.81
N ILE A 627 15.99 23.91 4.83
CA ILE A 627 15.03 24.64 4.00
C ILE A 627 13.76 24.92 4.81
N ALA A 628 13.31 23.93 5.56
CA ALA A 628 12.14 24.04 6.43
C ALA A 628 12.50 23.87 7.89
N GLY A 629 11.65 24.35 8.79
CA GLY A 629 11.85 24.22 10.22
C GLY A 629 10.71 24.77 11.05
N GLY A 630 10.83 24.60 12.36
CA GLY A 630 9.81 25.00 13.32
C GLY A 630 8.89 23.86 13.73
N ASP A 631 8.97 23.52 14.99
CA ASP A 631 8.06 22.59 15.67
C ASP A 631 7.86 23.13 17.09
N PRO A 632 6.62 23.14 17.64
CA PRO A 632 6.37 23.63 18.99
C PRO A 632 7.17 22.93 20.09
N LEU A 633 7.66 21.69 19.83
CA LEU A 633 8.48 20.92 20.78
C LEU A 633 9.99 21.08 20.55
N GLU A 634 10.42 21.94 19.60
CA GLU A 634 11.83 22.20 19.30
C GLU A 634 12.22 23.63 19.68
N GLU A 635 13.43 23.80 20.22
CA GLU A 635 14.02 25.12 20.52
C GLU A 635 14.70 25.74 19.30
N SER A 636 15.12 24.91 18.32
CA SER A 636 15.86 25.37 17.14
C SER A 636 15.01 25.19 15.88
N VAL A 637 14.96 26.24 15.06
CA VAL A 637 14.33 26.15 13.73
C VAL A 637 15.26 25.49 12.72
N ASN A 638 16.60 25.62 12.89
CA ASN A 638 17.55 24.99 11.98
C ASN A 638 17.71 23.51 12.27
N ARG A 639 17.31 22.70 11.32
CA ARG A 639 17.35 21.22 11.34
C ARG A 639 18.57 20.63 10.63
N SER A 640 19.60 21.46 10.36
CA SER A 640 20.83 20.99 9.74
C SER A 640 21.58 19.99 10.63
N TYR A 641 22.15 18.98 10.00
CA TYR A 641 23.04 17.99 10.60
C TYR A 641 24.48 18.10 10.07
N ARG A 642 24.83 19.23 9.43
CA ARG A 642 26.17 19.45 8.89
C ARG A 642 27.26 19.28 9.96
N GLY A 643 28.28 18.49 9.63
CA GLY A 643 29.41 18.19 10.53
C GLY A 643 29.08 17.09 11.57
N LYS A 644 27.86 16.61 11.67
CA LYS A 644 27.52 15.51 12.57
C LYS A 644 27.86 14.16 11.96
N ARG A 645 28.06 13.17 12.84
CA ARG A 645 28.48 11.79 12.48
C ARG A 645 27.42 10.78 12.84
N VAL A 646 27.31 9.74 12.01
CA VAL A 646 26.52 8.54 12.27
C VAL A 646 27.35 7.28 12.02
N THR A 647 27.05 6.23 12.77
CA THR A 647 27.57 4.86 12.56
C THR A 647 26.45 3.97 12.05
N THR A 648 26.79 3.06 11.17
CA THR A 648 25.84 2.11 10.57
C THR A 648 25.76 0.85 11.44
N HIS A 649 24.55 0.38 11.74
CA HIS A 649 24.34 -0.76 12.66
C HIS A 649 24.86 -2.08 12.12
N ASN A 650 24.89 -2.26 10.78
CA ASN A 650 25.37 -3.47 10.11
C ASN A 650 26.70 -3.27 9.37
N GLU A 651 27.63 -2.49 9.93
CA GLU A 651 28.99 -2.34 9.39
C GLU A 651 29.69 -3.69 9.18
N ALA A 652 29.36 -4.68 10.01
CA ALA A 652 29.85 -6.07 9.91
C ALA A 652 29.55 -6.74 8.55
N ASP A 653 28.53 -6.31 7.82
CA ASP A 653 28.22 -6.83 6.48
C ASP A 653 29.34 -6.45 5.49
N LEU A 654 29.85 -5.23 5.55
CA LEU A 654 31.02 -4.83 4.76
C LEU A 654 32.24 -5.65 5.12
N ASP A 655 32.53 -5.81 6.41
CA ASP A 655 33.68 -6.61 6.89
C ASP A 655 33.57 -8.06 6.43
N LEU A 656 32.34 -8.61 6.36
CA LEU A 656 32.08 -9.94 5.84
C LEU A 656 32.48 -10.07 4.37
N VAL A 657 32.11 -9.11 3.52
CA VAL A 657 32.50 -9.12 2.10
C VAL A 657 34.02 -9.00 1.96
N LEU A 658 34.64 -8.01 2.61
CA LEU A 658 36.08 -7.76 2.50
C LEU A 658 36.93 -8.90 3.05
N SER A 659 36.53 -9.53 4.15
CA SER A 659 37.22 -10.69 4.72
C SER A 659 37.05 -11.93 3.83
N THR A 660 35.87 -12.15 3.27
CA THR A 660 35.62 -13.24 2.33
C THR A 660 36.48 -13.10 1.07
N ARG A 661 36.60 -11.90 0.50
CA ARG A 661 37.51 -11.64 -0.62
C ARG A 661 38.96 -12.05 -0.30
N ARG A 662 39.46 -11.66 0.87
CA ARG A 662 40.82 -12.05 1.30
C ARG A 662 40.99 -13.56 1.44
N LEU A 663 39.99 -14.28 1.97
CA LEU A 663 40.01 -15.73 2.14
C LEU A 663 39.91 -16.47 0.79
N MET A 664 39.17 -15.94 -0.14
CA MET A 664 38.98 -16.54 -1.46
C MET A 664 40.17 -16.32 -2.40
N GLY A 665 41.00 -15.29 -2.20
CA GLY A 665 42.06 -14.90 -3.14
C GLY A 665 41.49 -14.58 -4.52
N ASP A 666 41.95 -15.26 -5.56
CA ASP A 666 41.50 -15.04 -6.95
C ASP A 666 40.18 -15.76 -7.31
N ARG A 667 39.62 -16.55 -6.40
CA ARG A 667 38.35 -17.27 -6.64
C ARG A 667 37.17 -16.34 -6.52
N PRO A 668 36.12 -16.53 -7.34
CA PRO A 668 35.00 -15.60 -7.41
C PRO A 668 34.27 -15.38 -6.08
N VAL A 669 33.91 -14.13 -5.81
CA VAL A 669 33.02 -13.72 -4.73
C VAL A 669 31.75 -13.10 -5.34
N VAL A 670 30.61 -13.74 -5.06
CA VAL A 670 29.28 -13.29 -5.45
C VAL A 670 28.64 -12.62 -4.24
N VAL A 671 28.21 -11.38 -4.38
CA VAL A 671 27.47 -10.66 -3.34
C VAL A 671 26.01 -10.55 -3.76
N THR A 672 25.10 -10.98 -2.86
CA THR A 672 23.67 -10.67 -2.97
C THR A 672 23.34 -9.58 -1.96
N LEU A 673 22.85 -8.44 -2.46
CA LEU A 673 22.52 -7.25 -1.69
C LEU A 673 21.00 -7.11 -1.59
N ASN A 674 20.44 -7.34 -0.40
CA ASN A 674 19.02 -7.10 -0.15
C ASN A 674 18.79 -5.61 0.08
N MET A 675 17.92 -5.00 -0.73
CA MET A 675 17.70 -3.57 -0.72
C MET A 675 16.23 -3.21 -0.68
N SER A 676 15.94 -2.09 -0.04
CA SER A 676 14.66 -1.38 -0.08
C SER A 676 14.81 0.07 -0.53
N ARG A 677 16.03 0.59 -0.51
CA ARG A 677 16.46 1.93 -0.95
C ARG A 677 17.88 1.86 -1.52
N PRO A 678 18.35 2.87 -2.26
CA PRO A 678 19.72 2.89 -2.79
C PRO A 678 20.80 2.77 -1.71
N ALA A 679 21.96 2.21 -2.10
CA ALA A 679 23.13 2.07 -1.24
C ALA A 679 24.40 2.57 -1.94
N VAL A 680 25.38 3.06 -1.17
CA VAL A 680 26.72 3.37 -1.65
C VAL A 680 27.53 2.07 -1.71
N VAL A 681 27.69 1.53 -2.91
CA VAL A 681 28.37 0.24 -3.13
C VAL A 681 29.87 0.34 -3.34
N SER A 682 30.41 1.56 -3.44
CA SER A 682 31.85 1.82 -3.66
C SER A 682 32.75 1.20 -2.58
N GLU A 683 32.22 0.93 -1.37
CA GLU A 683 32.99 0.36 -0.28
C GLU A 683 33.34 -1.11 -0.49
N PHE A 684 32.59 -1.87 -1.32
CA PHE A 684 32.81 -3.30 -1.53
C PHE A 684 32.77 -3.75 -2.99
N GLU A 685 32.37 -2.92 -3.93
CA GLU A 685 32.20 -3.30 -5.34
C GLU A 685 33.48 -3.96 -5.90
N HIS A 686 34.65 -3.37 -5.58
CA HIS A 686 35.97 -3.88 -6.02
C HIS A 686 36.32 -5.26 -5.43
N ALA A 687 35.66 -5.68 -4.35
CA ALA A 687 35.88 -6.99 -3.70
C ALA A 687 34.91 -8.07 -4.19
N ALA A 688 33.94 -7.72 -5.05
CA ALA A 688 32.95 -8.63 -5.61
C ALA A 688 33.20 -8.85 -7.12
N ASP A 689 33.14 -10.09 -7.59
CA ASP A 689 33.16 -10.42 -9.02
C ASP A 689 31.77 -10.40 -9.64
N ALA A 690 30.72 -10.66 -8.84
CA ALA A 690 29.33 -10.45 -9.22
C ALA A 690 28.54 -9.80 -8.09
N ILE A 691 27.60 -8.91 -8.45
CA ILE A 691 26.70 -8.23 -7.52
C ILE A 691 25.28 -8.37 -8.04
N LEU A 692 24.42 -8.95 -7.20
CA LEU A 692 23.00 -9.16 -7.46
C LEU A 692 22.17 -8.37 -6.44
N VAL A 693 21.31 -7.47 -6.90
CA VAL A 693 20.40 -6.69 -6.05
C VAL A 693 19.04 -7.37 -5.97
N CYS A 694 18.53 -7.50 -4.74
CA CYS A 694 17.32 -8.23 -4.40
C CYS A 694 16.34 -7.30 -3.67
N PHE A 695 15.10 -7.21 -4.15
CA PHE A 695 14.06 -6.32 -3.61
C PHE A 695 12.92 -7.11 -2.94
N GLY A 696 13.23 -7.78 -1.81
CA GLY A 696 12.25 -8.62 -1.14
C GLY A 696 11.84 -9.80 -2.01
N ILE A 697 12.77 -10.73 -2.22
CA ILE A 697 12.55 -11.97 -2.98
C ILE A 697 12.97 -13.18 -2.13
N GLN A 698 12.43 -14.34 -2.48
CA GLN A 698 12.79 -15.59 -1.82
C GLN A 698 14.22 -15.99 -2.16
N ASN A 699 14.93 -16.57 -1.19
CA ASN A 699 16.31 -17.03 -1.38
C ASN A 699 16.47 -18.04 -2.53
N ARG A 700 15.42 -18.82 -2.82
CA ARG A 700 15.39 -19.71 -3.98
C ARG A 700 15.58 -18.96 -5.29
N ALA A 701 14.96 -17.78 -5.46
CA ALA A 701 15.09 -16.99 -6.68
C ALA A 701 16.54 -16.50 -6.88
N LYS A 702 17.25 -16.14 -5.81
CA LYS A 702 18.69 -15.82 -5.88
C LYS A 702 19.50 -17.01 -6.42
N LEU A 703 19.24 -18.19 -5.88
CA LEU A 703 19.96 -19.42 -6.28
C LEU A 703 19.62 -19.88 -7.70
N ASP A 704 18.38 -19.72 -8.15
CA ASP A 704 17.99 -20.00 -9.54
C ASP A 704 18.80 -19.14 -10.54
N ILE A 705 19.05 -17.88 -10.22
CA ILE A 705 19.87 -16.99 -11.07
C ILE A 705 21.35 -17.37 -10.97
N ILE A 706 21.90 -17.53 -9.76
CA ILE A 706 23.32 -17.87 -9.58
C ILE A 706 23.67 -19.19 -10.26
N SER A 707 22.76 -20.17 -10.27
CA SER A 707 22.93 -21.46 -10.94
C SER A 707 22.69 -21.44 -12.46
N GLY A 708 22.11 -20.34 -12.98
CA GLY A 708 21.73 -20.19 -14.38
C GLY A 708 20.43 -20.89 -14.77
N ALA A 709 19.59 -21.25 -13.78
CA ALA A 709 18.23 -21.75 -14.03
C ALA A 709 17.31 -20.67 -14.61
N PHE A 710 17.61 -19.41 -14.30
CA PHE A 710 16.94 -18.25 -14.87
C PHE A 710 17.95 -17.14 -15.20
N GLU A 711 17.75 -16.44 -16.33
CA GLU A 711 18.59 -15.31 -16.74
C GLU A 711 18.14 -14.03 -16.01
N PRO A 712 19.05 -13.22 -15.42
CA PRO A 712 18.70 -11.96 -14.80
C PRO A 712 18.10 -10.98 -15.81
N GLN A 713 17.02 -10.31 -15.43
CA GLN A 713 16.24 -9.41 -16.29
C GLN A 713 15.93 -8.06 -15.65
N GLY A 714 16.19 -7.92 -14.36
CA GLY A 714 15.85 -6.72 -13.61
C GLY A 714 16.67 -5.51 -14.04
N LEU A 715 16.06 -4.33 -13.91
CA LEU A 715 16.64 -3.03 -14.18
C LEU A 715 16.53 -2.16 -12.93
N LEU A 716 17.54 -1.34 -12.60
CA LEU A 716 17.48 -0.47 -11.43
C LEU A 716 16.28 0.48 -11.50
N PRO A 717 15.40 0.48 -10.48
CA PRO A 717 14.24 1.38 -10.43
C PRO A 717 14.61 2.78 -9.91
N PHE A 718 15.87 2.98 -9.54
CA PHE A 718 16.47 4.23 -9.05
C PHE A 718 17.97 4.26 -9.33
N THR A 719 18.56 5.44 -9.21
CA THR A 719 20.01 5.64 -9.36
C THR A 719 20.74 5.22 -8.07
N MET A 720 21.82 4.43 -8.22
CA MET A 720 22.73 4.08 -7.12
C MET A 720 23.76 5.19 -6.94
N PRO A 721 23.85 5.83 -5.75
CA PRO A 721 24.71 6.98 -5.55
C PRO A 721 26.20 6.64 -5.60
N ALA A 722 26.99 7.54 -6.17
CA ALA A 722 28.45 7.41 -6.23
C ALA A 722 29.09 7.45 -4.83
N SER A 723 28.54 8.28 -3.93
CA SER A 723 29.02 8.49 -2.57
C SER A 723 27.96 9.22 -1.74
N MET A 724 28.19 9.36 -0.44
CA MET A 724 27.34 10.20 0.42
C MET A 724 27.39 11.68 0.06
N GLU A 725 28.50 12.19 -0.48
CA GLU A 725 28.58 13.55 -0.99
C GLU A 725 27.65 13.77 -2.19
N ALA A 726 27.51 12.77 -3.06
CA ALA A 726 26.56 12.80 -4.16
C ALA A 726 25.10 12.84 -3.64
N VAL A 727 24.83 12.12 -2.56
CA VAL A 727 23.51 12.14 -1.89
C VAL A 727 23.22 13.51 -1.26
N GLU A 728 24.21 14.14 -0.62
CA GLU A 728 24.02 15.47 -0.01
C GLU A 728 23.90 16.61 -1.04
N ALA A 729 24.41 16.40 -2.26
CA ALA A 729 24.37 17.39 -3.33
C ALA A 729 23.05 17.42 -4.10
N GLN A 730 22.23 16.37 -3.98
CA GLN A 730 20.97 16.22 -4.70
C GLN A 730 19.84 17.11 -4.16
N ASN A 731 18.82 17.35 -4.97
CA ASN A 731 17.55 17.97 -4.58
C ASN A 731 16.55 16.87 -4.21
N GLU A 732 15.96 16.92 -3.02
CA GLU A 732 15.07 15.86 -2.52
C GLU A 732 13.89 15.55 -3.45
N ASP A 733 13.43 16.53 -4.22
CA ASP A 733 12.24 16.42 -5.07
C ASP A 733 12.53 16.09 -6.55
N GLU A 734 13.80 16.09 -6.97
CA GLU A 734 14.19 15.97 -8.38
C GLU A 734 14.54 14.52 -8.75
N PRO A 735 13.83 13.90 -9.71
CA PRO A 735 14.17 12.55 -10.19
C PRO A 735 15.51 12.52 -10.91
N ARG A 736 16.30 11.48 -10.72
CA ARG A 736 17.57 11.20 -11.42
C ARG A 736 18.65 12.28 -11.20
N ASP A 737 18.57 13.05 -10.13
CA ASP A 737 19.50 14.12 -9.78
C ASP A 737 20.78 13.60 -9.09
N VAL A 738 20.73 12.39 -8.54
CA VAL A 738 21.88 11.78 -7.86
C VAL A 738 22.95 11.36 -8.85
N MET A 739 24.22 11.74 -8.61
CA MET A 739 25.35 11.25 -9.42
C MET A 739 25.51 9.74 -9.25
N PRO A 740 25.41 8.95 -10.34
CA PRO A 740 25.49 7.49 -10.28
C PRO A 740 26.91 6.98 -10.03
N TYR A 741 27.00 5.86 -9.30
CA TYR A 741 28.25 5.12 -9.15
C TYR A 741 28.70 4.55 -10.50
N ARG A 742 30.03 4.55 -10.72
CA ARG A 742 30.68 3.87 -11.85
C ARG A 742 31.54 2.74 -11.30
N ASP A 743 31.27 1.51 -11.74
CA ASP A 743 32.01 0.33 -11.30
C ASP A 743 33.38 0.18 -11.96
N THR A 744 34.13 -0.82 -11.50
CA THR A 744 35.46 -1.15 -12.02
C THR A 744 35.45 -1.67 -13.46
N ASP A 745 34.32 -2.17 -13.96
CA ASP A 745 34.11 -2.60 -15.35
C ASP A 745 33.66 -1.44 -16.26
N GLY A 746 33.45 -0.23 -15.71
CA GLY A 746 33.06 0.98 -16.42
C GLY A 746 31.56 1.21 -16.55
N ASN A 747 30.71 0.34 -15.99
CA ASN A 747 29.25 0.51 -15.99
C ASN A 747 28.81 1.63 -15.03
N ARG A 748 27.74 2.35 -15.39
CA ARG A 748 27.09 3.33 -14.53
C ARG A 748 25.83 2.71 -13.95
N TYR A 749 25.71 2.72 -12.64
CA TYR A 749 24.54 2.21 -11.94
C TYR A 749 23.42 3.25 -11.86
N ASP A 750 22.97 3.64 -13.03
CA ASP A 750 21.94 4.64 -13.28
C ASP A 750 20.55 3.98 -13.31
N PHE A 751 19.49 4.78 -13.28
CA PHE A 751 18.14 4.29 -13.51
C PHE A 751 18.06 3.48 -14.82
N ALA A 752 17.31 2.38 -14.80
CA ALA A 752 17.17 1.42 -15.89
C ALA A 752 18.47 0.72 -16.31
N PHE A 753 19.48 0.66 -15.44
CA PHE A 753 20.66 -0.17 -15.65
C PHE A 753 20.43 -1.59 -15.11
N GLY A 754 20.94 -2.59 -15.83
CA GLY A 754 21.01 -3.99 -15.41
C GLY A 754 21.77 -4.80 -16.43
N LEU A 755 22.31 -5.94 -16.00
CA LEU A 755 23.03 -6.90 -16.85
C LEU A 755 22.22 -8.20 -16.99
N ASN A 756 22.34 -8.83 -18.16
CA ASN A 756 22.02 -10.23 -18.39
C ASN A 756 23.29 -11.02 -18.75
N TRP A 757 23.16 -12.27 -19.18
CA TRP A 757 24.34 -13.07 -19.55
C TRP A 757 25.12 -12.52 -20.77
N ASN A 758 24.53 -11.65 -21.56
CA ASN A 758 25.14 -11.06 -22.77
C ASN A 758 25.70 -9.64 -22.52
N GLY A 759 25.54 -9.08 -21.32
CA GLY A 759 26.00 -7.74 -20.96
C GLY A 759 24.86 -6.80 -20.58
N VAL A 760 25.01 -5.52 -20.87
CA VAL A 760 24.01 -4.48 -20.50
C VAL A 760 22.69 -4.74 -21.24
N ILE A 761 21.61 -4.79 -20.47
CA ILE A 761 20.27 -4.96 -21.03
C ILE A 761 19.88 -3.71 -21.84
N SER A 762 19.51 -3.94 -23.09
CA SER A 762 18.95 -2.92 -23.99
C SER A 762 17.77 -3.52 -24.73
N ASP A 763 16.57 -3.15 -24.33
CA ASP A 763 15.31 -3.67 -24.85
C ASP A 763 14.21 -2.60 -24.84
N ALA A 764 12.98 -2.97 -25.21
CA ALA A 764 11.83 -2.05 -25.27
C ALA A 764 11.55 -1.33 -23.95
N ARG A 765 11.92 -1.91 -22.81
CA ARG A 765 11.76 -1.29 -21.48
C ARG A 765 12.72 -0.13 -21.31
N THR A 766 14.01 -0.34 -21.65
CA THR A 766 15.02 0.71 -21.59
C THR A 766 14.72 1.81 -22.61
N GLU A 767 14.21 1.48 -23.82
CA GLU A 767 13.78 2.47 -24.80
C GLU A 767 12.59 3.31 -24.30
N ARG A 768 11.69 2.70 -23.53
CA ARG A 768 10.49 3.36 -23.02
C ARG A 768 10.78 4.30 -21.87
N TYR A 769 11.68 3.94 -20.94
CA TYR A 769 11.84 4.62 -19.66
C TYR A 769 13.20 5.32 -19.46
N LYS A 770 14.23 4.96 -20.20
CA LYS A 770 15.57 5.57 -20.16
C LYS A 770 15.65 6.79 -21.10
#